data_a2b3ef7e347c94bffa0d387d88c910b1
#
_entry.id   a2b3ef7e347c94bffa0d387d88c910b1
#
_cell.length_a   1.000
_cell.length_b   1.000
_cell.length_c   1.000
_cell.angle_alpha   90.00
_cell.angle_beta   90.00
_cell.angle_gamma   90.00
#
_symmetry.space_group_name_H-M   'P 1'
#
loop_
_entity.id
_entity.type
_entity.pdbx_description
1 polymer ?
#
loop_
_entity_poly.entity_id
_entity_poly.type
_entity_poly.pdbx_seq_one_letter_code
_entity_poly.pdbx_strand_id
1 'polypeptide(L)'
;MVERLLPGLERRLKAESAGEVKFDRFTRGRYATDASHYQITPIGAVIPRTIEEAERAIGICRAEGVSVLPRGGGSSQAGQTVNDSVVIDCSKYLTRVLEVDVAGRRVKVEPGIVLDELNRQLKPHGLWFPVDISTSSRATIGGMTANNSCGARSLRYGNTRENVLSIDAMLADGSTAHFGPVAADLSDVPESSPLRGIAKDLFALGAREADEVAARFPKVQRRVGGYNLDALIPGRNDINLAHILVGSEGTLAFSKAIELKLSPLLGKRTVGACHFGDFRAAMDAAQHIVKLAPIAVELVDATMIALARDIAMFRPTLEAFVRGQPAALLLVEFAEADWDENLRRLKRLHELMDGLGFAWDKGGAKFGGVVDVLDPKLQAAITELRTAGLNIMMSMKDAGKPISFVEDCAVPLEHLADYTSRLTDVFAKHGTSGTWYAHASVGCLHVRPILNLRLDKDIKAMRAIAEEAFAMVREYKGSHSGEHGDGIVRSEFNAPMFGARLARAFEEVKDRFDPNGLFNPGKITRAPRFDDRSKFRYGPNYHAQAMRTALDWSAYPGAGGGFQGAVEMCNNNGACRSLAGGVMCPSYRVTRDERDVTRGRANSLRLAITGQLGPEALTSDDMAETMKLCVSCKACRRECPTGVDMARMKIEVQAARAAKHGLSLRDRLVGWLPRYAPYAAKMAWLLNLRDSLPGAAKLSEAVIGMSARRSLPKWRGGVFCDSADTAAPHPRPLPTAPLRSAGGGEQKTSAEIVLFADTFNRYFERENLDAALTVLATAGYRVHVAKPADGSARPLCCGRTFLSVGQVEEAQGEAERTVAALASFVARGMAVIGLEPSCILGFRDEIPAMLKSEAARQLAANAFTFEEFLAREASAGRLQLPLKKIAERALVHGHCHQKAFDAFGAVEQVLKLVPELKVEAIESSCCGMAGAFGFASDTIDVSLAMGELSLLPAVRKAGPDTIIVADGTSCRHQIHDGAGREAIHVARVLAKSLA
;
A
#
# COMPACT_ATOMS: atom_id res chain seq x y z
N MET A 1 -13.19 -26.61 3.57
CA MET A 1 -14.28 -25.66 3.26
C MET A 1 -15.56 -26.48 3.06
N VAL A 2 -16.58 -26.25 3.89
CA VAL A 2 -17.92 -26.80 3.59
C VAL A 2 -18.45 -26.01 2.40
N GLU A 3 -18.64 -26.69 1.28
CA GLU A 3 -18.99 -26.06 0.01
C GLU A 3 -20.52 -25.87 -0.05
N ARG A 4 -21.01 -24.73 0.43
CA ARG A 4 -22.39 -24.30 0.18
C ARG A 4 -22.43 -23.73 -1.25
N LEU A 5 -22.44 -24.60 -2.25
CA LEU A 5 -22.65 -24.22 -3.64
C LEU A 5 -24.17 -24.10 -3.89
N LEU A 6 -24.59 -22.96 -4.41
CA LEU A 6 -25.97 -22.69 -4.83
C LEU A 6 -25.99 -22.40 -6.34
N PRO A 7 -25.91 -23.44 -7.20
CA PRO A 7 -25.82 -23.25 -8.66
C PRO A 7 -27.05 -22.55 -9.25
N GLY A 8 -28.19 -22.67 -8.60
CA GLY A 8 -29.43 -21.96 -8.98
C GLY A 8 -29.29 -20.46 -8.79
N LEU A 9 -28.78 -20.04 -7.63
CA LEU A 9 -28.54 -18.65 -7.31
C LEU A 9 -27.52 -18.00 -8.25
N GLU A 10 -26.38 -18.67 -8.50
CA GLU A 10 -25.37 -18.16 -9.43
C GLU A 10 -25.94 -17.94 -10.84
N ARG A 11 -26.69 -18.90 -11.35
CA ARG A 11 -27.32 -18.82 -12.68
C ARG A 11 -28.31 -17.68 -12.75
N ARG A 12 -29.12 -17.51 -11.71
CA ARG A 12 -30.11 -16.45 -11.63
C ARG A 12 -29.46 -15.07 -11.56
N LEU A 13 -28.44 -14.90 -10.71
CA LEU A 13 -27.67 -13.66 -10.63
C LEU A 13 -27.00 -13.29 -11.96
N LYS A 14 -26.41 -14.26 -12.67
CA LYS A 14 -25.82 -14.04 -14.00
C LYS A 14 -26.84 -13.64 -15.06
N ALA A 15 -28.05 -14.18 -15.00
CA ALA A 15 -29.09 -13.89 -15.98
C ALA A 15 -29.80 -12.55 -15.72
N GLU A 16 -30.03 -12.20 -14.47
CA GLU A 16 -30.90 -11.07 -14.06
C GLU A 16 -30.09 -9.84 -13.57
N SER A 17 -28.79 -10.02 -13.26
CA SER A 17 -27.91 -8.95 -12.82
C SER A 17 -26.85 -8.69 -13.89
N ALA A 18 -26.75 -7.47 -14.40
CA ALA A 18 -25.77 -7.11 -15.42
C ALA A 18 -24.35 -6.89 -14.87
N GLY A 19 -24.15 -6.99 -13.53
CA GLY A 19 -22.85 -6.88 -12.86
C GLY A 19 -21.93 -8.09 -13.10
N GLU A 20 -20.72 -8.03 -12.56
CA GLU A 20 -19.82 -9.18 -12.57
C GLU A 20 -20.21 -10.17 -11.46
N VAL A 21 -20.61 -11.39 -11.82
CA VAL A 21 -21.00 -12.45 -10.88
C VAL A 21 -19.92 -13.53 -10.85
N LYS A 22 -19.29 -13.73 -9.69
CA LYS A 22 -18.12 -14.59 -9.52
C LYS A 22 -18.31 -15.54 -8.32
N PHE A 23 -18.44 -16.84 -8.60
CA PHE A 23 -18.66 -17.89 -7.60
C PHE A 23 -17.52 -18.92 -7.58
N ASP A 24 -16.45 -18.68 -8.38
CA ASP A 24 -15.30 -19.54 -8.42
C ASP A 24 -14.53 -19.56 -7.08
N ARG A 25 -13.80 -20.64 -6.83
CA ARG A 25 -13.06 -20.87 -5.57
C ARG A 25 -12.02 -19.78 -5.31
N PHE A 26 -11.33 -19.31 -6.34
CA PHE A 26 -10.29 -18.28 -6.20
C PHE A 26 -10.89 -16.94 -5.81
N THR A 27 -11.99 -16.53 -6.42
CA THR A 27 -12.69 -15.29 -6.05
C THR A 27 -13.24 -15.38 -4.63
N ARG A 28 -13.95 -16.46 -4.28
CA ARG A 28 -14.45 -16.68 -2.92
C ARG A 28 -13.32 -16.62 -1.90
N GLY A 29 -12.16 -17.22 -2.20
CA GLY A 29 -10.97 -17.15 -1.35
C GLY A 29 -10.40 -15.74 -1.17
N ARG A 30 -10.41 -14.90 -2.21
CA ARG A 30 -9.95 -13.49 -2.13
C ARG A 30 -10.85 -12.64 -1.25
N TYR A 31 -12.15 -12.92 -1.25
CA TYR A 31 -13.14 -12.21 -0.43
C TYR A 31 -13.34 -12.81 0.96
N ALA A 32 -12.70 -13.95 1.27
CA ALA A 32 -12.83 -14.65 2.54
C ALA A 32 -12.14 -13.94 3.72
N THR A 33 -11.32 -12.93 3.48
CA THR A 33 -10.54 -12.24 4.52
C THR A 33 -10.64 -10.71 4.38
N ASP A 34 -10.47 -10.03 5.51
CA ASP A 34 -10.18 -8.60 5.61
C ASP A 34 -8.88 -8.38 6.41
N ALA A 35 -8.65 -7.22 6.99
CA ALA A 35 -7.44 -6.97 7.79
C ALA A 35 -7.49 -7.55 9.22
N SER A 36 -8.57 -8.25 9.59
CA SER A 36 -8.68 -8.99 10.84
C SER A 36 -7.98 -10.36 10.77
N HIS A 37 -8.01 -11.07 11.87
CA HIS A 37 -7.51 -12.45 11.93
C HIS A 37 -8.52 -13.51 11.47
N TYR A 38 -9.69 -13.10 10.98
CA TYR A 38 -10.73 -14.02 10.52
C TYR A 38 -10.61 -14.39 9.04
N GLN A 39 -11.15 -15.58 8.72
CA GLN A 39 -11.37 -16.08 7.38
C GLN A 39 -12.71 -16.79 7.31
N ILE A 40 -13.69 -16.21 6.63
CA ILE A 40 -15.00 -16.81 6.38
C ILE A 40 -15.23 -16.77 4.87
N THR A 41 -15.39 -17.96 4.26
CA THR A 41 -15.53 -18.05 2.80
C THR A 41 -16.94 -17.65 2.39
N PRO A 42 -17.12 -16.61 1.56
CA PRO A 42 -18.45 -16.21 1.09
C PRO A 42 -19.03 -17.24 0.11
N ILE A 43 -20.34 -17.18 -0.10
CA ILE A 43 -21.05 -17.99 -1.10
C ILE A 43 -20.59 -17.62 -2.51
N GLY A 44 -20.45 -16.31 -2.78
CA GLY A 44 -20.00 -15.74 -4.03
C GLY A 44 -19.79 -14.24 -3.90
N ALA A 45 -19.44 -13.58 -4.99
CA ALA A 45 -19.33 -12.12 -5.06
C ALA A 45 -20.07 -11.60 -6.30
N VAL A 46 -20.78 -10.49 -6.11
CA VAL A 46 -21.37 -9.67 -7.16
C VAL A 46 -20.71 -8.30 -7.11
N ILE A 47 -20.22 -7.84 -8.25
CA ILE A 47 -19.60 -6.52 -8.40
C ILE A 47 -20.52 -5.70 -9.34
N PRO A 48 -21.49 -4.97 -8.79
CA PRO A 48 -22.47 -4.21 -9.56
C PRO A 48 -21.82 -3.00 -10.22
N ARG A 49 -22.25 -2.66 -11.42
CA ARG A 49 -21.81 -1.48 -12.17
C ARG A 49 -22.61 -0.23 -11.83
N THR A 50 -23.87 -0.44 -11.40
CA THR A 50 -24.80 0.61 -11.00
C THR A 50 -25.51 0.24 -9.69
N ILE A 51 -26.11 1.22 -9.06
CA ILE A 51 -26.92 1.00 -7.84
C ILE A 51 -28.09 0.07 -8.12
N GLU A 52 -28.76 0.20 -9.27
CA GLU A 52 -29.90 -0.63 -9.67
C GLU A 52 -29.49 -2.11 -9.86
N GLU A 53 -28.27 -2.36 -10.34
CA GLU A 53 -27.72 -3.72 -10.41
C GLU A 53 -27.47 -4.30 -9.00
N ALA A 54 -27.01 -3.49 -8.05
CA ALA A 54 -26.85 -3.90 -6.67
C ALA A 54 -28.21 -4.23 -6.04
N GLU A 55 -29.22 -3.38 -6.25
CA GLU A 55 -30.59 -3.61 -5.75
C GLU A 55 -31.20 -4.91 -6.31
N ARG A 56 -31.04 -5.15 -7.62
CA ARG A 56 -31.49 -6.41 -8.23
C ARG A 56 -30.79 -7.62 -7.64
N ALA A 57 -29.47 -7.58 -7.47
CA ALA A 57 -28.71 -8.67 -6.91
C ALA A 57 -29.13 -8.97 -5.46
N ILE A 58 -29.32 -7.93 -4.64
CA ILE A 58 -29.84 -8.04 -3.27
C ILE A 58 -31.26 -8.63 -3.28
N GLY A 59 -32.12 -8.15 -4.17
CA GLY A 59 -33.49 -8.65 -4.33
C GLY A 59 -33.55 -10.15 -4.68
N ILE A 60 -32.63 -10.61 -5.55
CA ILE A 60 -32.50 -12.04 -5.90
C ILE A 60 -32.04 -12.83 -4.65
N CYS A 61 -31.02 -12.37 -3.94
CA CYS A 61 -30.52 -13.02 -2.73
C CYS A 61 -31.63 -13.11 -1.66
N ARG A 62 -32.42 -12.03 -1.47
CA ARG A 62 -33.58 -12.01 -0.60
C ARG A 62 -34.60 -13.08 -0.98
N ALA A 63 -34.96 -13.18 -2.26
CA ALA A 63 -35.94 -14.17 -2.75
C ALA A 63 -35.45 -15.62 -2.55
N GLU A 64 -34.15 -15.84 -2.60
CA GLU A 64 -33.50 -17.14 -2.36
C GLU A 64 -33.19 -17.40 -0.86
N GLY A 65 -33.54 -16.49 0.04
CA GLY A 65 -33.26 -16.64 1.48
C GLY A 65 -31.77 -16.63 1.81
N VAL A 66 -30.95 -15.93 1.03
CA VAL A 66 -29.51 -15.85 1.16
C VAL A 66 -29.10 -14.46 1.63
N SER A 67 -28.28 -14.41 2.69
CA SER A 67 -27.78 -13.14 3.19
C SER A 67 -26.77 -12.48 2.27
N VAL A 68 -26.65 -11.15 2.36
CA VAL A 68 -25.70 -10.35 1.59
C VAL A 68 -24.75 -9.61 2.53
N LEU A 69 -23.54 -9.36 2.03
CA LEU A 69 -22.49 -8.59 2.70
C LEU A 69 -22.08 -7.40 1.80
N PRO A 70 -22.63 -6.19 2.02
CA PRO A 70 -22.10 -5.00 1.37
C PRO A 70 -20.64 -4.77 1.76
N ARG A 71 -19.76 -4.59 0.78
CA ARG A 71 -18.32 -4.50 1.00
C ARG A 71 -17.71 -3.33 0.24
N GLY A 72 -16.91 -2.53 0.94
CA GLY A 72 -16.08 -1.48 0.36
C GLY A 72 -14.62 -1.92 0.19
N GLY A 73 -13.68 -1.21 0.77
CA GLY A 73 -12.24 -1.46 0.65
C GLY A 73 -11.73 -2.79 1.26
N GLY A 74 -12.51 -3.43 2.13
CA GLY A 74 -12.12 -4.65 2.83
C GLY A 74 -10.86 -4.47 3.69
N SER A 75 -10.71 -3.31 4.30
CA SER A 75 -9.58 -2.94 5.18
C SER A 75 -9.93 -2.98 6.67
N SER A 76 -11.12 -3.48 7.02
CA SER A 76 -11.59 -3.64 8.39
C SER A 76 -10.68 -4.56 9.20
N GLN A 77 -10.44 -4.19 10.47
CA GLN A 77 -9.60 -4.95 11.40
C GLN A 77 -10.40 -5.79 12.40
N ALA A 78 -11.73 -5.64 12.43
CA ALA A 78 -12.60 -6.32 13.39
C ALA A 78 -13.49 -7.41 12.77
N GLY A 79 -13.35 -7.70 11.44
CA GLY A 79 -14.10 -8.78 10.80
C GLY A 79 -15.50 -8.40 10.34
N GLN A 80 -15.81 -7.10 10.13
CA GLN A 80 -17.08 -6.66 9.59
C GLN A 80 -17.32 -7.16 8.17
N THR A 81 -16.26 -7.28 7.37
CA THR A 81 -16.34 -7.51 5.92
C THR A 81 -16.04 -8.96 5.53
N VAL A 82 -16.25 -9.90 6.44
CA VAL A 82 -16.18 -11.35 6.20
C VAL A 82 -17.45 -12.04 6.72
N ASN A 83 -18.08 -12.84 5.85
CA ASN A 83 -19.28 -13.61 6.18
C ASN A 83 -19.51 -14.72 5.13
N ASP A 84 -20.33 -15.73 5.47
CA ASP A 84 -20.80 -16.79 4.56
C ASP A 84 -22.03 -16.34 3.74
N SER A 85 -21.99 -15.13 3.25
CA SER A 85 -23.01 -14.42 2.49
C SER A 85 -22.58 -14.22 1.04
N VAL A 86 -23.45 -13.68 0.21
CA VAL A 86 -23.06 -13.12 -1.10
C VAL A 86 -22.48 -11.72 -0.88
N VAL A 87 -21.23 -11.53 -1.27
CA VAL A 87 -20.56 -10.21 -1.19
C VAL A 87 -21.09 -9.30 -2.30
N ILE A 88 -21.52 -8.09 -1.94
CA ILE A 88 -21.83 -7.01 -2.87
C ILE A 88 -20.67 -6.01 -2.83
N ASP A 89 -19.74 -6.11 -3.78
CA ASP A 89 -18.56 -5.24 -3.82
C ASP A 89 -18.86 -3.90 -4.50
N CYS A 90 -18.98 -2.85 -3.69
CA CYS A 90 -19.26 -1.50 -4.15
C CYS A 90 -18.02 -0.77 -4.67
N SER A 91 -16.81 -1.28 -4.39
CA SER A 91 -15.57 -0.51 -4.50
C SER A 91 -15.02 -0.34 -5.92
N LYS A 92 -15.51 -1.12 -6.89
CA LYS A 92 -14.99 -1.11 -8.27
C LYS A 92 -15.68 -0.07 -9.15
N TYR A 93 -17.01 0.00 -9.13
CA TYR A 93 -17.79 0.82 -10.06
C TYR A 93 -18.67 1.87 -9.40
N LEU A 94 -19.16 1.67 -8.17
CA LEU A 94 -20.02 2.61 -7.47
C LEU A 94 -19.21 3.74 -6.81
N THR A 95 -18.53 4.54 -7.62
CA THR A 95 -17.48 5.47 -7.17
C THR A 95 -17.70 6.92 -7.62
N ARG A 96 -18.93 7.26 -8.03
CA ARG A 96 -19.23 8.60 -8.57
C ARG A 96 -19.48 9.61 -7.45
N VAL A 97 -19.06 10.85 -7.70
CA VAL A 97 -19.59 12.04 -7.04
C VAL A 97 -20.87 12.41 -7.80
N LEU A 98 -22.00 12.40 -7.11
CA LEU A 98 -23.32 12.61 -7.71
C LEU A 98 -23.67 14.11 -7.78
N GLU A 99 -23.34 14.85 -6.71
CA GLU A 99 -23.62 16.27 -6.59
C GLU A 99 -22.59 16.94 -5.70
N VAL A 100 -22.21 18.19 -6.01
CA VAL A 100 -21.34 19.04 -5.17
C VAL A 100 -22.02 20.39 -4.98
N ASP A 101 -22.42 20.69 -3.77
CA ASP A 101 -22.90 22.03 -3.36
C ASP A 101 -21.78 22.75 -2.62
N VAL A 102 -21.04 23.59 -3.35
CA VAL A 102 -19.91 24.34 -2.82
C VAL A 102 -20.36 25.39 -1.79
N ALA A 103 -21.50 26.06 -2.04
CA ALA A 103 -22.03 27.09 -1.16
C ALA A 103 -22.55 26.49 0.16
N GLY A 104 -23.29 25.39 0.08
CA GLY A 104 -23.77 24.63 1.24
C GLY A 104 -22.70 23.75 1.88
N ARG A 105 -21.50 23.64 1.29
CA ARG A 105 -20.39 22.79 1.76
C ARG A 105 -20.83 21.33 1.97
N ARG A 106 -21.43 20.76 0.97
CA ARG A 106 -21.90 19.38 0.98
C ARG A 106 -21.63 18.68 -0.34
N VAL A 107 -21.57 17.36 -0.26
CA VAL A 107 -21.37 16.49 -1.42
C VAL A 107 -22.22 15.23 -1.26
N LYS A 108 -22.84 14.78 -2.35
CA LYS A 108 -23.55 13.51 -2.41
C LYS A 108 -22.75 12.53 -3.26
N VAL A 109 -22.50 11.33 -2.74
CA VAL A 109 -21.61 10.35 -3.34
C VAL A 109 -22.17 8.93 -3.34
N GLU A 110 -21.69 8.10 -4.24
CA GLU A 110 -21.88 6.65 -4.20
C GLU A 110 -20.98 6.00 -3.13
N PRO A 111 -21.39 4.85 -2.55
CA PRO A 111 -20.72 4.26 -1.38
C PRO A 111 -19.31 3.74 -1.65
N GLY A 112 -18.94 3.45 -2.88
CA GLY A 112 -17.64 2.86 -3.27
C GLY A 112 -16.53 3.87 -3.51
N ILE A 113 -16.79 5.18 -3.49
CA ILE A 113 -15.74 6.17 -3.70
C ILE A 113 -14.72 6.14 -2.56
N VAL A 114 -13.43 6.14 -2.92
CA VAL A 114 -12.32 6.16 -1.96
C VAL A 114 -12.12 7.58 -1.43
N LEU A 115 -11.83 7.74 -0.12
CA LEU A 115 -11.69 9.03 0.54
C LEU A 115 -10.68 9.95 -0.15
N ASP A 116 -9.47 9.47 -0.46
CA ASP A 116 -8.46 10.30 -1.14
C ASP A 116 -8.92 10.73 -2.54
N GLU A 117 -9.66 9.88 -3.24
CA GLU A 117 -10.22 10.21 -4.55
C GLU A 117 -11.31 11.28 -4.45
N LEU A 118 -12.19 11.17 -3.44
CA LEU A 118 -13.18 12.21 -3.13
C LEU A 118 -12.48 13.54 -2.84
N ASN A 119 -11.50 13.54 -1.92
CA ASN A 119 -10.79 14.76 -1.53
C ASN A 119 -9.98 15.36 -2.69
N ARG A 120 -9.45 14.53 -3.60
CA ARG A 120 -8.81 15.01 -4.83
C ARG A 120 -9.79 15.77 -5.74
N GLN A 121 -11.03 15.29 -5.86
CA GLN A 121 -12.07 15.95 -6.65
C GLN A 121 -12.60 17.22 -5.97
N LEU A 122 -12.64 17.27 -4.64
CA LEU A 122 -13.10 18.44 -3.87
C LEU A 122 -12.06 19.57 -3.76
N LYS A 123 -10.78 19.24 -3.84
CA LYS A 123 -9.66 20.18 -3.69
C LYS A 123 -9.74 21.43 -4.60
N PRO A 124 -10.10 21.35 -5.89
CA PRO A 124 -10.27 22.53 -6.75
C PRO A 124 -11.34 23.50 -6.25
N HIS A 125 -12.30 23.05 -5.43
CA HIS A 125 -13.35 23.85 -4.81
C HIS A 125 -12.94 24.44 -3.45
N GLY A 126 -11.69 24.21 -3.00
CA GLY A 126 -11.22 24.66 -1.70
C GLY A 126 -11.80 23.86 -0.52
N LEU A 127 -12.38 22.69 -0.78
CA LEU A 127 -13.09 21.87 0.19
C LEU A 127 -12.47 20.47 0.34
N TRP A 128 -12.78 19.83 1.45
CA TRP A 128 -12.45 18.43 1.72
C TRP A 128 -13.43 17.80 2.71
N PHE A 129 -13.49 16.47 2.70
CA PHE A 129 -14.18 15.69 3.74
C PHE A 129 -13.21 15.48 4.90
N PRO A 130 -13.51 16.00 6.11
CA PRO A 130 -12.49 16.20 7.16
C PRO A 130 -12.20 14.98 8.04
N VAL A 131 -12.76 13.81 7.73
CA VAL A 131 -12.51 12.56 8.47
C VAL A 131 -11.27 11.87 7.91
N ASP A 132 -10.12 12.11 8.52
CA ASP A 132 -8.77 11.79 8.02
C ASP A 132 -8.23 10.45 8.51
N ILE A 133 -8.87 9.37 8.17
CA ILE A 133 -8.46 8.02 8.57
C ILE A 133 -7.13 7.57 7.95
N SER A 134 -6.39 6.71 8.64
CA SER A 134 -5.10 6.16 8.17
C SER A 134 -5.19 5.31 6.90
N THR A 135 -6.39 4.84 6.56
CA THR A 135 -6.66 4.03 5.38
C THR A 135 -7.28 4.82 4.22
N SER A 136 -7.18 6.15 4.24
CA SER A 136 -7.82 7.10 3.29
C SER A 136 -7.58 6.75 1.82
N SER A 137 -6.40 6.20 1.49
CA SER A 137 -6.03 5.82 0.11
C SER A 137 -6.80 4.61 -0.45
N ARG A 138 -7.63 3.94 0.37
CA ARG A 138 -8.31 2.68 0.00
C ARG A 138 -9.65 2.44 0.66
N ALA A 139 -9.94 3.09 1.78
CA ALA A 139 -11.25 3.02 2.43
C ALA A 139 -12.29 3.80 1.62
N THR A 140 -13.48 3.20 1.49
CA THR A 140 -14.59 3.81 0.76
C THR A 140 -15.50 4.56 1.70
N ILE A 141 -16.18 5.58 1.19
CA ILE A 141 -17.12 6.39 1.99
C ILE A 141 -18.22 5.52 2.60
N GLY A 142 -18.77 4.55 1.86
CA GLY A 142 -19.76 3.61 2.40
C GLY A 142 -19.20 2.75 3.54
N GLY A 143 -17.93 2.30 3.44
CA GLY A 143 -17.26 1.58 4.51
C GLY A 143 -16.99 2.46 5.74
N MET A 144 -16.56 3.71 5.53
CA MET A 144 -16.36 4.68 6.62
C MET A 144 -17.68 5.00 7.33
N THR A 145 -18.76 5.16 6.58
CA THR A 145 -20.09 5.38 7.13
C THR A 145 -20.57 4.17 7.93
N ALA A 146 -20.41 2.97 7.37
CA ALA A 146 -20.80 1.74 8.05
C ALA A 146 -20.04 1.49 9.37
N ASN A 147 -18.79 1.91 9.46
CA ASN A 147 -17.97 1.78 10.67
C ASN A 147 -18.07 2.99 11.62
N ASN A 148 -18.67 4.09 11.21
CA ASN A 148 -18.54 5.39 11.90
C ASN A 148 -17.07 5.79 12.11
N SER A 149 -16.26 5.64 11.07
CA SER A 149 -14.82 5.84 11.13
C SER A 149 -14.44 7.27 11.54
N CYS A 150 -13.27 7.43 12.12
CA CYS A 150 -12.69 8.72 12.49
C CYS A 150 -11.16 8.68 12.39
N GLY A 151 -10.51 9.82 12.49
CA GLY A 151 -9.07 9.96 12.29
C GLY A 151 -8.41 10.90 13.30
N ALA A 152 -7.15 11.24 13.06
CA ALA A 152 -6.31 12.04 13.97
C ALA A 152 -6.95 13.38 14.39
N ARG A 153 -7.72 14.00 13.48
CA ARG A 153 -8.33 15.33 13.68
C ARG A 153 -9.76 15.30 14.20
N SER A 154 -10.19 14.14 14.73
CA SER A 154 -11.57 14.01 15.27
C SER A 154 -11.84 14.92 16.48
N LEU A 155 -10.82 15.37 17.20
CA LEU A 155 -10.98 16.39 18.25
C LEU A 155 -11.73 17.63 17.74
N ARG A 156 -11.44 18.05 16.48
CA ARG A 156 -12.08 19.19 15.82
C ARG A 156 -13.29 18.81 14.98
N TYR A 157 -13.17 17.73 14.20
CA TYR A 157 -14.14 17.42 13.15
C TYR A 157 -15.12 16.32 13.51
N GLY A 158 -14.95 15.68 14.68
CA GLY A 158 -15.80 14.54 15.08
C GLY A 158 -15.53 13.27 14.29
N ASN A 159 -16.45 12.34 14.36
CA ASN A 159 -16.46 11.08 13.62
C ASN A 159 -17.24 11.24 12.31
N THR A 160 -17.38 10.17 11.54
CA THR A 160 -18.19 10.15 10.31
C THR A 160 -19.64 10.52 10.60
N ARG A 161 -20.21 10.12 11.74
CA ARG A 161 -21.59 10.42 12.13
C ARG A 161 -21.91 11.92 12.12
N GLU A 162 -21.03 12.74 12.67
CA GLU A 162 -21.21 14.19 12.74
C GLU A 162 -21.05 14.87 11.37
N ASN A 163 -20.56 14.15 10.37
CA ASN A 163 -20.29 14.62 9.02
C ASN A 163 -21.17 13.97 7.94
N VAL A 164 -22.11 13.08 8.31
CA VAL A 164 -23.12 12.51 7.43
C VAL A 164 -24.43 13.30 7.61
N LEU A 165 -24.92 13.87 6.50
CA LEU A 165 -26.14 14.66 6.48
C LEU A 165 -27.37 13.82 6.18
N SER A 166 -27.27 12.92 5.17
CA SER A 166 -28.35 12.02 4.79
C SER A 166 -27.83 10.77 4.10
N ILE A 167 -28.65 9.71 4.07
CA ILE A 167 -28.38 8.45 3.39
C ILE A 167 -29.64 8.00 2.65
N ASP A 168 -29.55 7.78 1.35
CA ASP A 168 -30.56 7.02 0.60
C ASP A 168 -30.21 5.53 0.72
N ALA A 169 -31.14 4.73 1.22
CA ALA A 169 -30.88 3.32 1.53
C ALA A 169 -32.00 2.39 1.02
N MET A 170 -31.61 1.16 0.61
CA MET A 170 -32.52 0.04 0.38
C MET A 170 -32.70 -0.76 1.64
N LEU A 171 -33.93 -0.99 2.05
CA LEU A 171 -34.33 -1.78 3.22
C LEU A 171 -34.42 -3.28 2.89
N ALA A 172 -34.53 -4.12 3.92
CA ALA A 172 -34.56 -5.57 3.75
C ALA A 172 -35.81 -6.08 3.00
N ASP A 173 -36.89 -5.34 3.01
CA ASP A 173 -38.10 -5.63 2.21
C ASP A 173 -37.96 -5.23 0.72
N GLY A 174 -36.89 -4.56 0.34
CA GLY A 174 -36.61 -4.06 -1.00
C GLY A 174 -37.11 -2.64 -1.25
N SER A 175 -37.78 -2.00 -0.30
CA SER A 175 -38.19 -0.60 -0.41
C SER A 175 -36.98 0.34 -0.25
N THR A 176 -37.09 1.55 -0.77
CA THR A 176 -36.07 2.60 -0.62
C THR A 176 -36.58 3.69 0.33
N ALA A 177 -35.72 4.17 1.20
CA ALA A 177 -36.03 5.26 2.11
C ALA A 177 -34.87 6.27 2.18
N HIS A 178 -35.23 7.54 2.37
CA HIS A 178 -34.29 8.63 2.62
C HIS A 178 -34.15 8.85 4.12
N PHE A 179 -32.97 8.62 4.66
CA PHE A 179 -32.62 8.85 6.06
C PHE A 179 -31.87 10.18 6.18
N GLY A 180 -32.44 11.10 6.90
CA GLY A 180 -31.91 12.44 7.13
C GLY A 180 -32.49 13.05 8.39
N PRO A 181 -32.37 14.38 8.58
CA PRO A 181 -33.05 15.12 9.63
C PRO A 181 -34.56 14.97 9.52
N VAL A 182 -35.24 14.78 10.63
CA VAL A 182 -36.70 14.66 10.69
C VAL A 182 -37.27 15.42 11.91
N ALA A 183 -38.50 15.91 11.76
CA ALA A 183 -39.24 16.50 12.87
C ALA A 183 -39.57 15.44 13.92
N ALA A 184 -39.58 15.82 15.21
CA ALA A 184 -39.88 14.90 16.32
C ALA A 184 -41.29 14.31 16.24
N ASP A 185 -42.23 15.00 15.62
CA ASP A 185 -43.62 14.53 15.39
C ASP A 185 -43.78 13.81 14.05
N LEU A 186 -42.70 13.67 13.26
CA LEU A 186 -42.71 13.09 11.94
C LEU A 186 -43.62 13.82 10.93
N SER A 187 -43.95 15.08 11.15
CA SER A 187 -44.83 15.87 10.27
C SER A 187 -44.24 16.06 8.87
N ASP A 188 -42.91 16.04 8.76
CA ASP A 188 -42.15 16.14 7.49
C ASP A 188 -41.94 14.80 6.78
N VAL A 189 -42.32 13.67 7.38
CA VAL A 189 -42.21 12.32 6.77
C VAL A 189 -43.57 11.90 6.22
N PRO A 190 -43.70 11.70 4.88
CA PRO A 190 -44.96 11.26 4.28
C PRO A 190 -45.53 9.99 4.91
N GLU A 191 -46.84 9.89 5.05
CA GLU A 191 -47.51 8.70 5.60
C GLU A 191 -47.25 7.44 4.78
N SER A 192 -47.13 7.58 3.49
CA SER A 192 -46.80 6.50 2.56
C SER A 192 -45.36 6.06 2.58
N SER A 193 -44.49 6.80 3.30
CA SER A 193 -43.05 6.47 3.37
C SER A 193 -42.80 5.22 4.23
N PRO A 194 -42.01 4.24 3.73
CA PRO A 194 -41.55 3.11 4.55
C PRO A 194 -40.81 3.55 5.82
N LEU A 195 -40.19 4.72 5.77
CA LEU A 195 -39.45 5.29 6.90
C LEU A 195 -40.36 5.65 8.08
N ARG A 196 -41.62 6.10 7.85
CA ARG A 196 -42.48 6.61 8.89
C ARG A 196 -42.74 5.59 10.02
N GLY A 197 -43.07 4.35 9.66
CA GLY A 197 -43.25 3.27 10.60
C GLY A 197 -41.99 2.91 11.40
N ILE A 198 -40.85 2.88 10.69
CA ILE A 198 -39.53 2.63 11.32
C ILE A 198 -39.21 3.76 12.30
N ALA A 199 -39.32 5.02 11.88
CA ALA A 199 -39.04 6.19 12.71
C ALA A 199 -39.90 6.22 14.01
N LYS A 200 -41.18 5.92 13.87
CA LYS A 200 -42.09 5.83 15.03
C LYS A 200 -41.65 4.79 16.05
N ASP A 201 -41.26 3.59 15.57
CA ASP A 201 -40.79 2.52 16.45
C ASP A 201 -39.44 2.86 17.08
N LEU A 202 -38.53 3.45 16.32
CA LEU A 202 -37.24 3.93 16.83
C LEU A 202 -37.35 5.02 17.87
N PHE A 203 -38.28 5.97 17.68
CA PHE A 203 -38.52 7.02 18.69
C PHE A 203 -39.12 6.48 19.97
N ALA A 204 -40.05 5.50 19.87
CA ALA A 204 -40.60 4.81 21.01
C ALA A 204 -39.51 4.03 21.78
N LEU A 205 -38.61 3.37 21.03
CA LEU A 205 -37.44 2.70 21.59
C LEU A 205 -36.50 3.70 22.30
N GLY A 206 -36.12 4.80 21.61
CA GLY A 206 -35.28 5.85 22.18
C GLY A 206 -35.85 6.46 23.46
N ALA A 207 -37.15 6.72 23.49
CA ALA A 207 -37.85 7.21 24.70
C ALA A 207 -37.82 6.19 25.84
N ARG A 208 -38.04 4.90 25.52
CA ARG A 208 -38.03 3.82 26.51
C ARG A 208 -36.67 3.58 27.13
N GLU A 209 -35.61 3.70 26.34
CA GLU A 209 -34.23 3.38 26.73
C GLU A 209 -33.42 4.60 27.18
N ALA A 210 -34.00 5.81 27.19
CA ALA A 210 -33.27 7.06 27.42
C ALA A 210 -32.43 7.06 28.71
N ASP A 211 -33.01 6.57 29.82
CA ASP A 211 -32.31 6.49 31.11
C ASP A 211 -31.12 5.52 31.09
N GLU A 212 -31.29 4.36 30.46
CA GLU A 212 -30.26 3.36 30.39
C GLU A 212 -29.13 3.80 29.43
N VAL A 213 -29.48 4.47 28.34
CA VAL A 213 -28.50 5.11 27.43
C VAL A 213 -27.70 6.17 28.18
N ALA A 214 -28.37 7.04 28.95
CA ALA A 214 -27.69 8.06 29.74
C ALA A 214 -26.74 7.45 30.80
N ALA A 215 -27.12 6.30 31.40
CA ALA A 215 -26.31 5.62 32.39
C ALA A 215 -25.15 4.81 31.82
N ARG A 216 -25.37 4.12 30.72
CA ARG A 216 -24.46 3.06 30.22
C ARG A 216 -23.60 3.45 29.04
N PHE A 217 -24.04 4.37 28.16
CA PHE A 217 -23.24 4.75 27.00
C PHE A 217 -21.92 5.39 27.44
N PRO A 218 -20.79 5.02 26.80
CA PRO A 218 -19.49 5.59 27.09
C PRO A 218 -19.48 7.11 27.05
N LYS A 219 -18.75 7.74 27.98
CA LYS A 219 -18.67 9.20 28.12
C LYS A 219 -17.42 9.77 27.45
N VAL A 220 -17.09 9.23 26.30
CA VAL A 220 -15.94 9.62 25.48
C VAL A 220 -16.39 10.00 24.07
N GLN A 221 -15.62 10.85 23.40
CA GLN A 221 -15.90 11.25 22.01
C GLN A 221 -15.77 10.06 21.04
N ARG A 222 -14.76 9.21 21.25
CA ARG A 222 -14.47 8.02 20.44
C ARG A 222 -15.31 6.84 20.91
N ARG A 223 -16.46 6.67 20.26
CA ARG A 223 -17.45 5.67 20.61
C ARG A 223 -18.22 5.24 19.37
N VAL A 224 -17.98 4.03 18.89
CA VAL A 224 -18.58 3.49 17.67
C VAL A 224 -19.20 2.10 17.86
N GLY A 225 -19.08 1.49 19.05
CA GLY A 225 -19.70 0.20 19.38
C GLY A 225 -21.20 0.25 19.53
N GLY A 226 -21.91 -0.79 19.13
CA GLY A 226 -23.35 -0.90 19.12
C GLY A 226 -24.04 0.01 18.11
N TYR A 227 -25.38 0.08 18.16
CA TYR A 227 -26.13 1.06 17.37
C TYR A 227 -26.24 2.39 18.11
N ASN A 228 -26.34 3.49 17.39
CA ASN A 228 -26.41 4.86 17.92
C ASN A 228 -27.78 5.19 18.51
N LEU A 229 -28.24 4.46 19.54
CA LEU A 229 -29.52 4.70 20.21
C LEU A 229 -29.62 6.10 20.83
N ASP A 230 -28.50 6.69 21.23
CA ASP A 230 -28.42 8.07 21.74
C ASP A 230 -28.86 9.12 20.72
N ALA A 231 -28.85 8.79 19.40
CA ALA A 231 -29.36 9.65 18.36
C ALA A 231 -30.91 9.68 18.30
N LEU A 232 -31.57 8.77 19.01
CA LEU A 232 -33.01 8.58 18.97
C LEU A 232 -33.74 9.15 20.21
N ILE A 233 -32.98 9.75 21.17
CA ILE A 233 -33.54 10.21 22.44
C ILE A 233 -34.40 11.45 22.19
N PRO A 234 -35.69 11.48 22.71
CA PRO A 234 -36.58 12.62 22.58
C PRO A 234 -36.04 13.90 23.24
N GLY A 235 -36.47 15.06 22.75
CA GLY A 235 -36.13 16.38 23.34
C GLY A 235 -34.86 16.99 22.71
N ARG A 236 -34.25 16.36 21.73
CA ARG A 236 -33.29 16.99 20.82
C ARG A 236 -34.05 17.65 19.65
N ASN A 237 -33.72 18.88 19.33
CA ASN A 237 -34.38 19.65 18.26
C ASN A 237 -33.95 19.22 16.86
N ASP A 238 -32.97 18.28 16.73
CA ASP A 238 -32.29 17.89 15.48
C ASP A 238 -32.05 16.37 15.46
N ILE A 239 -33.12 15.59 15.34
CA ILE A 239 -32.99 14.15 15.15
C ILE A 239 -32.64 13.88 13.69
N ASN A 240 -31.47 13.28 13.44
CA ASN A 240 -31.08 12.80 12.13
C ASN A 240 -31.09 11.26 12.07
N LEU A 241 -32.04 10.69 11.34
CA LEU A 241 -32.20 9.24 11.22
C LEU A 241 -31.06 8.57 10.43
N ALA A 242 -30.26 9.32 9.64
CA ALA A 242 -29.07 8.76 9.03
C ALA A 242 -28.08 8.23 10.09
N HIS A 243 -28.05 8.81 11.28
CA HIS A 243 -27.14 8.43 12.35
C HIS A 243 -27.36 7.01 12.88
N ILE A 244 -28.55 6.39 12.68
CA ILE A 244 -28.77 4.97 13.07
C ILE A 244 -28.10 4.02 12.07
N LEU A 245 -27.97 4.45 10.79
CA LEU A 245 -27.28 3.67 9.76
C LEU A 245 -25.76 3.84 9.83
N VAL A 246 -25.28 4.98 10.33
CA VAL A 246 -23.86 5.22 10.55
C VAL A 246 -23.39 4.35 11.73
N GLY A 247 -22.33 3.56 11.51
CA GLY A 247 -21.82 2.60 12.49
C GLY A 247 -22.61 1.28 12.52
N SER A 248 -23.58 1.07 11.63
CA SER A 248 -24.38 -0.18 11.60
C SER A 248 -23.65 -1.36 10.93
N GLU A 249 -22.44 -1.20 10.45
CA GLU A 249 -21.63 -2.24 9.81
C GLU A 249 -22.32 -2.98 8.64
N GLY A 250 -23.25 -2.26 7.98
CA GLY A 250 -24.03 -2.83 6.87
C GLY A 250 -25.04 -3.89 7.32
N THR A 251 -25.49 -3.87 8.58
CA THR A 251 -26.43 -4.83 9.14
C THR A 251 -27.90 -4.41 9.02
N LEU A 252 -28.18 -3.12 8.75
CA LEU A 252 -29.54 -2.58 8.79
C LEU A 252 -30.10 -2.32 7.38
N ALA A 253 -29.29 -1.81 6.46
CA ALA A 253 -29.71 -1.44 5.12
C ALA A 253 -28.50 -1.39 4.17
N PHE A 254 -28.79 -1.33 2.87
CA PHE A 254 -27.78 -1.07 1.83
C PHE A 254 -27.78 0.42 1.45
N SER A 255 -26.70 1.13 1.72
CA SER A 255 -26.53 2.54 1.38
C SER A 255 -26.34 2.71 -0.13
N LYS A 256 -27.21 3.48 -0.78
CA LYS A 256 -27.20 3.77 -2.22
C LYS A 256 -26.45 5.06 -2.54
N ALA A 257 -26.71 6.10 -1.75
CA ALA A 257 -26.03 7.38 -1.83
C ALA A 257 -25.88 7.97 -0.42
N ILE A 258 -24.81 8.72 -0.21
CA ILE A 258 -24.46 9.31 1.10
C ILE A 258 -24.16 10.78 0.87
N GLU A 259 -24.85 11.66 1.60
CA GLU A 259 -24.60 13.09 1.61
C GLU A 259 -23.73 13.46 2.81
N LEU A 260 -22.65 14.18 2.53
CA LEU A 260 -21.58 14.50 3.48
C LEU A 260 -21.44 16.01 3.65
N LYS A 261 -21.17 16.44 4.88
CA LYS A 261 -20.75 17.77 5.23
C LYS A 261 -19.25 17.94 4.93
N LEU A 262 -18.89 19.06 4.30
CA LEU A 262 -17.51 19.40 3.94
C LEU A 262 -16.96 20.53 4.80
N SER A 263 -15.63 20.58 4.88
CA SER A 263 -14.89 21.66 5.52
C SER A 263 -13.98 22.37 4.52
N PRO A 264 -13.64 23.65 4.73
CA PRO A 264 -12.58 24.31 3.98
C PRO A 264 -11.23 23.60 4.15
N LEU A 265 -10.38 23.67 3.14
CA LEU A 265 -9.02 23.14 3.22
C LEU A 265 -8.27 23.77 4.41
N LEU A 266 -7.47 22.98 5.08
CA LEU A 266 -6.61 23.43 6.18
C LEU A 266 -5.60 24.48 5.69
N GLY A 267 -5.34 25.47 6.52
CA GLY A 267 -4.26 26.42 6.35
C GLY A 267 -2.87 25.81 6.58
N LYS A 268 -1.86 26.66 6.67
CA LYS A 268 -0.51 26.25 7.07
C LYS A 268 -0.53 25.68 8.49
N ARG A 269 0.21 24.62 8.71
CA ARG A 269 0.26 23.90 9.99
C ARG A 269 1.54 24.20 10.75
N THR A 270 1.48 24.17 12.10
CA THR A 270 2.63 24.04 12.97
C THR A 270 2.52 22.72 13.72
N VAL A 271 3.65 22.08 13.98
CA VAL A 271 3.72 20.87 14.79
C VAL A 271 4.75 21.06 15.89
N GLY A 272 4.35 20.83 17.14
CA GLY A 272 5.25 20.76 18.30
C GLY A 272 5.49 19.28 18.65
N ALA A 273 6.74 18.83 18.57
CA ALA A 273 7.11 17.49 19.00
C ALA A 273 7.53 17.51 20.47
N CYS A 274 6.60 17.16 21.36
CA CYS A 274 6.84 17.09 22.82
C CYS A 274 7.53 15.78 23.19
N HIS A 275 8.68 15.85 23.87
CA HIS A 275 9.49 14.70 24.26
C HIS A 275 9.30 14.38 25.74
N PHE A 276 9.26 13.09 26.05
CA PHE A 276 9.09 12.58 27.42
C PHE A 276 10.06 11.44 27.70
N GLY A 277 10.70 11.47 28.86
CA GLY A 277 11.56 10.39 29.35
C GLY A 277 10.80 9.23 30.00
N ASP A 278 9.49 9.42 30.22
CA ASP A 278 8.58 8.44 30.80
C ASP A 278 7.26 8.38 30.03
N PHE A 279 6.79 7.17 29.71
CA PHE A 279 5.57 6.94 28.94
C PHE A 279 4.29 7.39 29.68
N ARG A 280 4.23 7.12 31.00
CA ARG A 280 3.08 7.52 31.81
C ARG A 280 2.93 9.04 31.85
N ALA A 281 4.05 9.76 31.96
CA ALA A 281 4.05 11.22 31.94
C ALA A 281 3.58 11.81 30.62
N ALA A 282 3.89 11.15 29.48
CA ALA A 282 3.34 11.55 28.18
C ALA A 282 1.82 11.40 28.15
N MET A 283 1.29 10.29 28.65
CA MET A 283 -0.14 10.04 28.70
C MET A 283 -0.89 11.03 29.62
N ASP A 284 -0.29 11.37 30.76
CA ASP A 284 -0.84 12.37 31.68
C ASP A 284 -0.85 13.78 31.06
N ALA A 285 0.22 14.16 30.33
CA ALA A 285 0.33 15.47 29.70
C ALA A 285 -0.77 15.72 28.63
N ALA A 286 -1.32 14.67 28.01
CA ALA A 286 -2.32 14.80 26.95
C ALA A 286 -3.55 15.61 27.41
N GLN A 287 -4.06 15.40 28.63
CA GLN A 287 -5.21 16.13 29.19
C GLN A 287 -4.96 17.63 29.36
N HIS A 288 -3.70 18.03 29.51
CA HIS A 288 -3.32 19.44 29.62
C HIS A 288 -3.12 20.07 28.24
N ILE A 289 -2.48 19.33 27.33
CA ILE A 289 -2.18 19.80 25.97
C ILE A 289 -3.46 20.08 25.16
N VAL A 290 -4.52 19.28 25.31
CA VAL A 290 -5.78 19.48 24.57
C VAL A 290 -6.48 20.78 24.93
N LYS A 291 -6.21 21.37 26.09
CA LYS A 291 -6.75 22.69 26.51
C LYS A 291 -6.21 23.84 25.65
N LEU A 292 -5.12 23.64 24.91
CA LEU A 292 -4.59 24.57 23.93
C LEU A 292 -5.35 24.52 22.58
N ALA A 293 -6.38 23.70 22.49
CA ALA A 293 -7.20 23.48 21.31
C ALA A 293 -6.40 23.07 20.04
N PRO A 294 -5.50 22.07 20.12
CA PRO A 294 -4.84 21.51 18.93
C PRO A 294 -5.87 20.83 18.03
N ILE A 295 -5.51 20.61 16.76
CA ILE A 295 -6.34 19.80 15.87
C ILE A 295 -6.06 18.30 16.01
N ALA A 296 -4.85 17.94 16.49
CA ALA A 296 -4.45 16.56 16.78
C ALA A 296 -3.35 16.52 17.85
N VAL A 297 -3.35 15.49 18.68
CA VAL A 297 -2.23 15.09 19.56
C VAL A 297 -2.01 13.59 19.40
N GLU A 298 -0.85 13.23 18.87
CA GLU A 298 -0.57 11.88 18.40
C GLU A 298 0.64 11.28 19.12
N LEU A 299 0.48 10.09 19.68
CA LEU A 299 1.53 9.35 20.38
C LEU A 299 2.43 8.60 19.41
N VAL A 300 3.75 8.64 19.68
CA VAL A 300 4.79 7.77 19.11
C VAL A 300 5.63 7.21 20.26
N ASP A 301 5.65 5.89 20.45
CA ASP A 301 6.40 5.26 21.54
C ASP A 301 7.86 4.97 21.21
N ALA A 302 8.65 4.61 22.23
CA ALA A 302 10.06 4.28 22.09
C ALA A 302 10.32 3.12 21.13
N THR A 303 9.43 2.12 21.09
CA THR A 303 9.56 0.95 20.21
C THR A 303 9.48 1.37 18.75
N MET A 304 8.51 2.22 18.43
CA MET A 304 8.36 2.74 17.08
C MET A 304 9.54 3.62 16.66
N ILE A 305 10.04 4.46 17.57
CA ILE A 305 11.24 5.29 17.34
C ILE A 305 12.46 4.41 17.04
N ALA A 306 12.67 3.35 17.84
CA ALA A 306 13.78 2.43 17.65
C ALA A 306 13.70 1.70 16.31
N LEU A 307 12.55 1.09 15.99
CA LEU A 307 12.35 0.38 14.72
C LEU A 307 12.51 1.30 13.51
N ALA A 308 12.04 2.54 13.60
CA ALA A 308 12.17 3.51 12.51
C ALA A 308 13.61 3.99 12.30
N ARG A 309 14.45 4.03 13.36
CA ARG A 309 15.90 4.32 13.25
C ARG A 309 16.65 3.27 12.44
N ASP A 310 16.22 2.02 12.49
CA ASP A 310 16.82 0.92 11.73
C ASP A 310 16.46 0.94 10.25
N ILE A 311 15.44 1.72 9.88
CA ILE A 311 14.99 1.86 8.49
C ILE A 311 15.66 3.08 7.86
N ALA A 312 16.55 2.84 6.89
CA ALA A 312 17.36 3.88 6.26
C ALA A 312 16.57 5.08 5.72
N MET A 313 15.35 4.84 5.20
CA MET A 313 14.51 5.92 4.65
C MET A 313 13.91 6.83 5.72
N PHE A 314 13.68 6.34 6.96
CA PHE A 314 13.08 7.13 8.04
C PHE A 314 14.12 7.77 8.98
N ARG A 315 15.34 7.27 8.98
CA ARG A 315 16.42 7.78 9.84
C ARG A 315 16.63 9.29 9.71
N PRO A 316 16.76 9.89 8.48
CA PRO A 316 16.95 11.33 8.35
C PRO A 316 15.79 12.15 8.92
N THR A 317 14.56 11.65 8.78
CA THR A 317 13.38 12.30 9.35
C THR A 317 13.43 12.31 10.87
N LEU A 318 13.76 11.15 11.48
CA LEU A 318 13.89 11.06 12.95
C LEU A 318 15.01 11.97 13.49
N GLU A 319 16.16 11.98 12.86
CA GLU A 319 17.32 12.82 13.27
C GLU A 319 16.99 14.32 13.20
N ALA A 320 16.06 14.73 12.33
CA ALA A 320 15.65 16.11 12.18
C ALA A 320 14.80 16.64 13.34
N PHE A 321 14.01 15.78 14.02
CA PHE A 321 13.10 16.28 15.07
C PHE A 321 13.15 15.53 16.40
N VAL A 322 13.75 14.34 16.48
CA VAL A 322 13.87 13.58 17.74
C VAL A 322 15.18 13.90 18.45
N ARG A 323 15.10 14.33 19.70
CA ARG A 323 16.25 14.60 20.55
C ARG A 323 16.42 13.53 21.62
N GLY A 324 17.63 12.99 21.74
CA GLY A 324 17.97 11.97 22.74
C GLY A 324 17.24 10.64 22.52
N GLN A 325 16.86 10.00 23.62
CA GLN A 325 16.14 8.73 23.64
C GLN A 325 14.84 8.86 24.45
N PRO A 326 13.81 9.51 23.89
CA PRO A 326 12.54 9.64 24.58
C PRO A 326 11.83 8.29 24.70
N ALA A 327 11.14 8.07 25.83
CA ALA A 327 10.22 6.94 26.01
C ALA A 327 8.93 7.13 25.20
N ALA A 328 8.55 8.39 24.96
CA ALA A 328 7.41 8.76 24.14
C ALA A 328 7.55 10.16 23.55
N LEU A 329 6.89 10.37 22.41
CA LEU A 329 6.65 11.68 21.81
C LEU A 329 5.16 11.93 21.70
N LEU A 330 4.72 13.18 21.96
CA LEU A 330 3.42 13.66 21.54
C LEU A 330 3.60 14.71 20.43
N LEU A 331 3.05 14.41 19.25
CA LEU A 331 3.03 15.32 18.10
C LEU A 331 1.76 16.17 18.19
N VAL A 332 1.92 17.46 18.48
CA VAL A 332 0.82 18.42 18.70
C VAL A 332 0.68 19.30 17.48
N GLU A 333 -0.46 19.22 16.78
CA GLU A 333 -0.71 19.93 15.53
C GLU A 333 -1.68 21.08 15.72
N PHE A 334 -1.31 22.30 15.24
CA PHE A 334 -2.19 23.46 15.13
C PHE A 334 -2.33 23.87 13.66
N ALA A 335 -3.56 24.20 13.23
CA ALA A 335 -3.86 24.58 11.84
C ALA A 335 -5.02 25.55 11.74
N GLU A 336 -4.90 26.68 12.44
CA GLU A 336 -5.82 27.78 12.26
C GLU A 336 -5.57 28.50 10.93
N ALA A 337 -6.56 29.25 10.46
CA ALA A 337 -6.43 30.05 9.25
C ALA A 337 -5.36 31.16 9.42
N ASP A 338 -5.29 31.74 10.62
CA ASP A 338 -4.26 32.71 10.99
C ASP A 338 -2.97 32.00 11.39
N TRP A 339 -1.89 32.24 10.64
CA TRP A 339 -0.58 31.70 10.92
C TRP A 339 0.02 32.15 12.26
N ASP A 340 -0.19 33.40 12.61
CA ASP A 340 0.34 33.96 13.87
C ASP A 340 -0.36 33.34 15.08
N GLU A 341 -1.63 32.98 14.96
CA GLU A 341 -2.32 32.22 16.01
C GLU A 341 -1.71 30.82 16.18
N ASN A 342 -1.34 30.14 15.10
CA ASN A 342 -0.64 28.87 15.20
C ASN A 342 0.70 29.00 15.94
N LEU A 343 1.46 30.06 15.67
CA LEU A 343 2.72 30.33 16.38
C LEU A 343 2.49 30.70 17.85
N ARG A 344 1.43 31.48 18.15
CA ARG A 344 1.06 31.78 19.56
C ARG A 344 0.70 30.52 20.32
N ARG A 345 -0.05 29.60 19.73
CA ARG A 345 -0.40 28.32 20.36
C ARG A 345 0.83 27.41 20.54
N LEU A 346 1.74 27.40 19.58
CA LEU A 346 3.00 26.67 19.70
C LEU A 346 3.84 27.22 20.87
N LYS A 347 3.91 28.55 21.04
CA LYS A 347 4.57 29.18 22.19
C LYS A 347 3.91 28.78 23.53
N ARG A 348 2.57 28.79 23.59
CA ARG A 348 1.84 28.32 24.79
C ARG A 348 2.11 26.86 25.08
N LEU A 349 2.35 26.03 24.06
CA LEU A 349 2.73 24.65 24.24
C LEU A 349 4.11 24.53 24.93
N HIS A 350 5.08 25.36 24.54
CA HIS A 350 6.36 25.44 25.27
C HIS A 350 6.15 25.84 26.73
N GLU A 351 5.37 26.90 26.98
CA GLU A 351 5.09 27.39 28.34
C GLU A 351 4.39 26.31 29.19
N LEU A 352 3.45 25.56 28.60
CA LEU A 352 2.79 24.43 29.30
C LEU A 352 3.79 23.31 29.62
N MET A 353 4.61 22.90 28.66
CA MET A 353 5.60 21.82 28.86
C MET A 353 6.65 22.21 29.90
N ASP A 354 7.10 23.46 29.88
CA ASP A 354 7.98 24.02 30.92
C ASP A 354 7.32 23.95 32.31
N GLY A 355 6.04 24.32 32.38
CA GLY A 355 5.26 24.24 33.64
C GLY A 355 5.06 22.82 34.17
N LEU A 356 5.07 21.82 33.29
CA LEU A 356 5.02 20.39 33.64
C LEU A 356 6.42 19.81 33.97
N GLY A 357 7.47 20.61 33.82
CA GLY A 357 8.86 20.26 34.15
C GLY A 357 9.68 19.70 32.97
N PHE A 358 9.18 19.87 31.74
CA PHE A 358 9.85 19.40 30.52
C PHE A 358 10.39 20.59 29.70
N ALA A 359 11.58 21.05 30.05
CA ALA A 359 12.25 22.19 29.41
C ALA A 359 13.71 21.85 29.06
N TRP A 360 14.10 22.03 27.78
CA TRP A 360 15.47 21.75 27.34
C TRP A 360 16.54 22.65 28.02
N ASP A 361 16.22 23.92 28.21
CA ASP A 361 17.22 24.94 28.54
C ASP A 361 17.22 25.37 30.03
N LYS A 362 16.29 24.87 30.84
CA LYS A 362 16.11 25.30 32.24
C LYS A 362 16.53 24.30 33.29
N GLY A 363 17.28 23.27 32.92
CA GLY A 363 17.64 22.21 33.87
C GLY A 363 16.42 21.52 34.46
N GLY A 364 15.39 21.29 33.62
CA GLY A 364 14.13 20.65 34.00
C GLY A 364 14.35 19.37 34.74
N ALA A 365 13.58 19.12 35.81
CA ALA A 365 13.70 17.93 36.67
C ALA A 365 13.42 16.62 35.88
N LYS A 366 12.88 16.74 34.66
CA LYS A 366 12.48 15.60 33.80
C LYS A 366 13.08 15.76 32.41
N PHE A 367 13.56 14.66 31.83
CA PHE A 367 13.99 14.65 30.43
C PHE A 367 12.83 14.95 29.51
N GLY A 368 12.96 15.97 28.67
CA GLY A 368 11.96 16.34 27.67
C GLY A 368 11.98 17.82 27.30
N GLY A 369 11.07 18.20 26.43
CA GLY A 369 10.87 19.55 25.90
C GLY A 369 10.18 19.50 24.54
N VAL A 370 9.98 20.64 23.90
CA VAL A 370 9.31 20.77 22.59
C VAL A 370 10.35 21.02 21.50
N VAL A 371 10.17 20.39 20.35
CA VAL A 371 10.87 20.69 19.10
C VAL A 371 9.86 21.19 18.08
N ASP A 372 10.08 22.41 17.55
CA ASP A 372 9.22 23.02 16.56
C ASP A 372 9.45 22.45 15.17
N VAL A 373 8.39 22.05 14.50
CA VAL A 373 8.43 21.58 13.13
C VAL A 373 7.56 22.49 12.28
N LEU A 374 8.18 23.44 11.60
CA LEU A 374 7.51 24.46 10.78
C LEU A 374 7.63 24.17 9.27
N ASP A 375 8.65 23.40 8.85
CA ASP A 375 8.84 23.04 7.45
C ASP A 375 7.77 22.04 7.00
N PRO A 376 6.95 22.39 5.97
CA PRO A 376 5.92 21.49 5.44
C PRO A 376 6.45 20.15 4.92
N LYS A 377 7.69 20.11 4.43
CA LYS A 377 8.30 18.85 3.95
C LYS A 377 8.61 17.91 5.12
N LEU A 378 9.17 18.46 6.20
CA LEU A 378 9.41 17.67 7.41
C LEU A 378 8.11 17.22 8.06
N GLN A 379 7.07 18.07 8.09
CA GLN A 379 5.73 17.71 8.58
C GLN A 379 5.13 16.55 7.76
N ALA A 380 5.28 16.57 6.44
CA ALA A 380 4.82 15.48 5.56
C ALA A 380 5.60 14.19 5.83
N ALA A 381 6.92 14.27 5.98
CA ALA A 381 7.79 13.13 6.28
C ALA A 381 7.48 12.51 7.66
N ILE A 382 7.16 13.32 8.67
CA ILE A 382 6.72 12.85 10.00
C ILE A 382 5.35 12.16 9.90
N THR A 383 4.43 12.71 9.10
CA THR A 383 3.13 12.09 8.86
C THR A 383 3.28 10.72 8.16
N GLU A 384 4.17 10.64 7.18
CA GLU A 384 4.51 9.37 6.50
C GLU A 384 5.13 8.35 7.47
N LEU A 385 6.12 8.77 8.26
CA LEU A 385 6.73 7.95 9.30
C LEU A 385 5.69 7.38 10.27
N ARG A 386 4.77 8.23 10.76
CA ARG A 386 3.72 7.82 11.68
C ARG A 386 2.75 6.83 11.03
N THR A 387 2.32 7.09 9.80
CA THR A 387 1.45 6.19 9.05
C THR A 387 2.13 4.84 8.75
N ALA A 388 3.44 4.87 8.52
CA ALA A 388 4.25 3.68 8.33
C ALA A 388 4.50 2.92 9.65
N GLY A 389 4.52 3.60 10.80
CA GLY A 389 4.87 3.01 12.09
C GLY A 389 4.03 1.81 12.48
N LEU A 390 2.71 1.88 12.29
CA LEU A 390 1.83 0.72 12.47
C LEU A 390 2.27 -0.48 11.61
N ASN A 391 2.70 -0.21 10.41
CA ASN A 391 3.08 -1.21 9.43
C ASN A 391 4.46 -1.79 9.70
N ILE A 392 5.37 -0.98 10.24
CA ILE A 392 6.69 -1.41 10.70
C ILE A 392 6.52 -2.46 11.80
N MET A 393 5.65 -2.23 12.76
CA MET A 393 5.34 -3.21 13.81
C MET A 393 4.72 -4.50 13.25
N MET A 394 3.84 -4.39 12.24
CA MET A 394 3.23 -5.54 11.58
C MET A 394 4.19 -6.31 10.65
N SER A 395 5.36 -5.78 10.35
CA SER A 395 6.37 -6.42 9.49
C SER A 395 7.27 -7.43 10.21
N MET A 396 7.04 -7.68 11.50
CA MET A 396 7.74 -8.71 12.27
C MET A 396 7.66 -10.06 11.56
N LYS A 397 8.80 -10.73 11.38
CA LYS A 397 8.88 -12.02 10.69
C LYS A 397 8.67 -13.22 11.61
N ASP A 398 8.67 -12.99 12.92
CA ASP A 398 8.47 -14.01 13.94
C ASP A 398 7.08 -14.66 13.90
N ALA A 399 6.92 -15.78 14.60
CA ALA A 399 5.67 -16.50 14.69
C ALA A 399 4.58 -15.72 15.47
N GLY A 400 4.97 -14.97 16.50
CA GLY A 400 4.10 -14.03 17.19
C GLY A 400 3.84 -12.80 16.33
N LYS A 401 2.58 -12.37 16.28
CA LYS A 401 2.15 -11.18 15.53
C LYS A 401 1.39 -10.23 16.45
N PRO A 402 1.49 -8.92 16.21
CA PRO A 402 0.60 -7.95 16.86
C PRO A 402 -0.85 -8.22 16.43
N ILE A 403 -1.73 -8.56 17.38
CA ILE A 403 -3.12 -8.95 17.10
C ILE A 403 -4.05 -7.81 17.47
N SER A 404 -4.98 -7.46 16.58
CA SER A 404 -6.01 -6.45 16.78
C SER A 404 -7.22 -7.08 17.49
N PHE A 405 -7.46 -6.71 18.77
CA PHE A 405 -8.69 -7.07 19.49
C PHE A 405 -8.99 -6.14 20.67
N VAL A 406 -7.99 -5.69 21.45
CA VAL A 406 -8.14 -4.72 22.56
C VAL A 406 -7.61 -3.33 22.21
N GLU A 407 -6.96 -3.20 21.05
CA GLU A 407 -6.68 -1.87 20.47
C GLU A 407 -8.02 -1.18 20.20
N ASP A 408 -8.05 0.12 20.19
CA ASP A 408 -9.26 0.90 19.93
C ASP A 408 -10.11 1.18 21.18
N CYS A 409 -9.64 0.80 22.36
CA CYS A 409 -10.26 1.26 23.58
C CYS A 409 -10.02 2.77 23.76
N ALA A 410 -11.10 3.49 24.12
CA ALA A 410 -11.03 4.91 24.41
C ALA A 410 -11.46 5.18 25.85
N VAL A 411 -10.68 6.01 26.55
CA VAL A 411 -10.95 6.41 27.95
C VAL A 411 -10.94 7.92 28.08
N PRO A 412 -11.63 8.52 29.09
CA PRO A 412 -11.48 9.94 29.39
C PRO A 412 -10.02 10.30 29.64
N LEU A 413 -9.61 11.48 29.21
CA LEU A 413 -8.18 11.87 29.19
C LEU A 413 -7.53 11.88 30.57
N GLU A 414 -8.27 12.21 31.61
CA GLU A 414 -7.83 12.18 33.01
C GLU A 414 -7.46 10.77 33.50
N HIS A 415 -7.96 9.75 32.83
CA HIS A 415 -7.69 8.35 33.15
C HIS A 415 -6.66 7.68 32.21
N LEU A 416 -6.23 8.38 31.16
CA LEU A 416 -5.40 7.79 30.09
C LEU A 416 -4.08 7.21 30.63
N ALA A 417 -3.39 7.93 31.52
CA ALA A 417 -2.13 7.49 32.13
C ALA A 417 -2.32 6.25 33.03
N ASP A 418 -3.39 6.21 33.82
CA ASP A 418 -3.68 5.09 34.70
C ASP A 418 -4.13 3.84 33.91
N TYR A 419 -5.04 4.02 32.95
CA TYR A 419 -5.52 2.94 32.09
C TYR A 419 -4.37 2.27 31.33
N THR A 420 -3.45 3.05 30.72
CA THR A 420 -2.31 2.50 29.96
C THR A 420 -1.37 1.71 30.84
N SER A 421 -1.11 2.16 32.08
CA SER A 421 -0.30 1.43 33.05
C SER A 421 -0.94 0.08 33.41
N ARG A 422 -2.20 0.10 33.81
CA ARG A 422 -2.96 -1.12 34.18
C ARG A 422 -3.06 -2.11 33.02
N LEU A 423 -3.25 -1.62 31.79
CA LEU A 423 -3.33 -2.50 30.60
C LEU A 423 -1.95 -3.12 30.28
N THR A 424 -0.87 -2.40 30.51
CA THR A 424 0.49 -2.97 30.41
C THR A 424 0.71 -4.11 31.41
N ASP A 425 0.21 -3.95 32.64
CA ASP A 425 0.25 -5.00 33.67
C ASP A 425 -0.57 -6.23 33.28
N VAL A 426 -1.73 -6.04 32.64
CA VAL A 426 -2.53 -7.14 32.09
C VAL A 426 -1.75 -7.91 31.03
N PHE A 427 -1.05 -7.24 30.11
CA PHE A 427 -0.24 -7.95 29.13
C PHE A 427 0.91 -8.73 29.78
N ALA A 428 1.63 -8.12 30.73
CA ALA A 428 2.69 -8.79 31.47
C ALA A 428 2.18 -10.02 32.25
N LYS A 429 1.03 -9.94 32.90
CA LYS A 429 0.35 -11.05 33.58
C LYS A 429 0.08 -12.24 32.66
N HIS A 430 -0.25 -11.98 31.40
CA HIS A 430 -0.51 -13.01 30.39
C HIS A 430 0.70 -13.36 29.52
N GLY A 431 1.91 -12.94 29.92
CA GLY A 431 3.18 -13.32 29.28
C GLY A 431 3.38 -12.72 27.89
N THR A 432 2.80 -11.56 27.62
CA THR A 432 2.97 -10.83 26.37
C THR A 432 3.32 -9.36 26.62
N SER A 433 3.64 -8.64 25.56
CA SER A 433 3.85 -7.19 25.56
C SER A 433 3.08 -6.57 24.41
N GLY A 434 2.79 -5.28 24.49
CA GLY A 434 2.13 -4.53 23.43
C GLY A 434 2.99 -3.37 22.94
N THR A 435 2.75 -2.97 21.71
CA THR A 435 3.29 -1.74 21.12
C THR A 435 2.22 -0.66 21.12
N TRP A 436 2.60 0.58 21.40
CA TRP A 436 1.67 1.66 21.65
C TRP A 436 1.74 2.73 20.57
N TYR A 437 0.61 3.08 20.02
CA TYR A 437 0.37 4.39 19.41
C TYR A 437 -1.05 4.83 19.74
N ALA A 438 -1.35 6.12 19.67
CA ALA A 438 -2.65 6.61 20.11
C ALA A 438 -3.02 7.92 19.45
N HIS A 439 -4.32 8.12 19.29
CA HIS A 439 -4.92 9.45 19.16
C HIS A 439 -5.08 10.03 20.58
N ALA A 440 -3.97 10.51 21.14
CA ALA A 440 -3.91 10.91 22.55
C ALA A 440 -4.85 12.07 22.87
N SER A 441 -5.15 12.93 21.86
CA SER A 441 -6.10 14.05 22.02
C SER A 441 -7.53 13.64 22.41
N VAL A 442 -7.91 12.40 22.16
CA VAL A 442 -9.26 11.88 22.36
C VAL A 442 -9.28 10.59 23.17
N GLY A 443 -8.15 10.26 23.80
CA GLY A 443 -8.02 9.09 24.67
C GLY A 443 -8.15 7.73 23.96
N CYS A 444 -8.07 7.68 22.62
CA CYS A 444 -8.20 6.45 21.84
C CYS A 444 -6.82 5.81 21.61
N LEU A 445 -6.69 4.56 22.06
CA LEU A 445 -5.43 3.82 22.10
C LEU A 445 -5.39 2.75 21.02
N HIS A 446 -4.22 2.55 20.42
CA HIS A 446 -3.97 1.46 19.49
C HIS A 446 -2.81 0.61 20.00
N VAL A 447 -3.13 -0.31 20.91
CA VAL A 447 -2.15 -1.24 21.47
C VAL A 447 -2.42 -2.66 20.98
N ARG A 448 -1.39 -3.36 20.55
CA ARG A 448 -1.53 -4.71 20.02
C ARG A 448 -0.63 -5.67 20.76
N PRO A 449 -1.21 -6.61 21.53
CA PRO A 449 -0.45 -7.69 22.14
C PRO A 449 0.11 -8.62 21.08
N ILE A 450 1.34 -9.11 21.32
CA ILE A 450 2.05 -10.02 20.40
C ILE A 450 1.65 -11.45 20.77
N LEU A 451 0.87 -12.12 19.91
CA LEU A 451 0.35 -13.47 20.13
C LEU A 451 0.52 -14.33 18.86
N ASN A 452 0.67 -15.64 19.06
CA ASN A 452 0.66 -16.63 17.98
C ASN A 452 -0.68 -17.38 17.98
N LEU A 453 -1.63 -16.96 17.16
CA LEU A 453 -2.97 -17.53 17.09
C LEU A 453 -3.03 -18.97 16.55
N ARG A 454 -1.90 -19.60 16.28
CA ARG A 454 -1.81 -21.04 15.99
C ARG A 454 -1.74 -21.87 17.28
N LEU A 455 -1.40 -21.26 18.41
CA LEU A 455 -1.23 -21.90 19.70
C LEU A 455 -2.45 -21.71 20.59
N ASP A 456 -2.98 -22.78 21.15
CA ASP A 456 -4.14 -22.75 22.06
C ASP A 456 -3.90 -21.87 23.29
N LYS A 457 -2.66 -21.86 23.81
CA LYS A 457 -2.30 -21.02 24.95
C LYS A 457 -2.47 -19.53 24.65
N ASP A 458 -2.09 -19.09 23.44
CA ASP A 458 -2.14 -17.68 23.05
C ASP A 458 -3.58 -17.25 22.74
N ILE A 459 -4.44 -18.16 22.27
CA ILE A 459 -5.88 -17.89 22.10
C ILE A 459 -6.57 -17.77 23.45
N LYS A 460 -6.21 -18.61 24.43
CA LYS A 460 -6.69 -18.45 25.79
C LYS A 460 -6.24 -17.15 26.43
N ALA A 461 -4.97 -16.77 26.21
CA ALA A 461 -4.45 -15.48 26.65
C ALA A 461 -5.18 -14.31 25.98
N MET A 462 -5.45 -14.40 24.66
CA MET A 462 -6.24 -13.40 23.92
C MET A 462 -7.61 -13.19 24.56
N ARG A 463 -8.33 -14.26 24.90
CA ARG A 463 -9.63 -14.16 25.57
C ARG A 463 -9.53 -13.50 26.95
N ALA A 464 -8.62 -13.97 27.79
CA ALA A 464 -8.44 -13.43 29.12
C ALA A 464 -8.07 -11.95 29.12
N ILE A 465 -7.16 -11.55 28.23
CA ILE A 465 -6.78 -10.15 28.03
C ILE A 465 -7.99 -9.31 27.59
N ALA A 466 -8.81 -9.80 26.63
CA ALA A 466 -10.00 -9.09 26.18
C ALA A 466 -11.01 -8.86 27.30
N GLU A 467 -11.30 -9.90 28.09
CA GLU A 467 -12.25 -9.85 29.20
C GLU A 467 -11.78 -8.86 30.28
N GLU A 468 -10.49 -8.90 30.65
CA GLU A 468 -9.93 -7.98 31.65
C GLU A 468 -9.89 -6.54 31.11
N ALA A 469 -9.45 -6.32 29.88
CA ALA A 469 -9.35 -4.99 29.28
C ALA A 469 -10.73 -4.32 29.09
N PHE A 470 -11.74 -5.07 28.63
CA PHE A 470 -13.09 -4.50 28.44
C PHE A 470 -13.83 -4.27 29.75
N ALA A 471 -13.59 -5.10 30.78
CA ALA A 471 -14.08 -4.82 32.11
C ALA A 471 -13.46 -3.52 32.66
N MET A 472 -12.14 -3.37 32.52
CA MET A 472 -11.40 -2.19 32.95
C MET A 472 -11.84 -0.92 32.24
N VAL A 473 -11.99 -0.94 30.89
CA VAL A 473 -12.41 0.25 30.14
C VAL A 473 -13.80 0.74 30.58
N ARG A 474 -14.67 -0.19 30.95
CA ARG A 474 -16.00 0.15 31.49
C ARG A 474 -15.92 0.84 32.85
N GLU A 475 -14.98 0.47 33.73
CA GLU A 475 -14.76 1.16 35.03
C GLU A 475 -14.52 2.64 34.80
N TYR A 476 -13.76 3.02 33.78
CA TYR A 476 -13.47 4.40 33.37
C TYR A 476 -14.59 5.06 32.56
N LYS A 477 -15.74 4.42 32.37
CA LYS A 477 -16.83 4.89 31.48
C LYS A 477 -16.36 5.13 30.04
N GLY A 478 -15.33 4.41 29.64
CA GLY A 478 -14.76 4.42 28.30
C GLY A 478 -15.48 3.51 27.32
N SER A 479 -14.99 3.46 26.10
CA SER A 479 -15.52 2.61 25.02
C SER A 479 -14.52 1.51 24.66
N HIS A 480 -15.00 0.29 24.46
CA HIS A 480 -14.21 -0.84 23.95
C HIS A 480 -14.01 -0.75 22.42
N SER A 481 -14.74 0.13 21.76
CA SER A 481 -14.66 0.38 20.32
C SER A 481 -14.68 1.89 20.07
N GLY A 482 -13.51 2.46 19.78
CA GLY A 482 -13.31 3.89 19.58
C GLY A 482 -13.54 4.34 18.13
N GLU A 483 -13.06 3.55 17.15
CA GLU A 483 -13.15 3.88 15.72
C GLU A 483 -13.27 2.67 14.79
N HIS A 484 -12.81 1.47 15.22
CA HIS A 484 -12.72 0.30 14.33
C HIS A 484 -14.04 -0.45 14.16
N GLY A 485 -15.05 -0.19 15.02
CA GLY A 485 -16.32 -0.89 15.06
C GLY A 485 -16.25 -2.21 15.83
N ASP A 486 -17.39 -2.89 15.94
CA ASP A 486 -17.51 -4.13 16.72
C ASP A 486 -17.05 -5.36 15.91
N GLY A 487 -17.58 -5.52 14.72
CA GLY A 487 -17.33 -6.68 13.89
C GLY A 487 -17.60 -8.01 14.58
N ILE A 488 -16.73 -9.00 14.34
CA ILE A 488 -16.72 -10.25 15.11
C ILE A 488 -15.93 -10.08 16.41
N VAL A 489 -14.93 -9.22 16.40
CA VAL A 489 -13.98 -9.04 17.52
C VAL A 489 -14.66 -8.57 18.79
N ARG A 490 -15.60 -7.60 18.70
CA ARG A 490 -16.13 -6.88 19.86
C ARG A 490 -17.61 -7.09 20.09
N SER A 491 -18.38 -7.55 19.10
CA SER A 491 -19.84 -7.69 19.22
C SER A 491 -20.27 -8.58 20.39
N GLU A 492 -19.52 -9.65 20.71
CA GLU A 492 -19.77 -10.52 21.87
C GLU A 492 -19.76 -9.74 23.19
N PHE A 493 -18.99 -8.65 23.25
CA PHE A 493 -18.81 -7.84 24.45
C PHE A 493 -19.80 -6.67 24.55
N ASN A 494 -20.74 -6.52 23.62
CA ASN A 494 -21.77 -5.48 23.70
C ASN A 494 -22.68 -5.64 24.94
N ALA A 495 -23.09 -6.86 25.26
CA ALA A 495 -23.90 -7.09 26.47
C ALA A 495 -23.11 -6.79 27.76
N PRO A 496 -21.86 -7.22 27.99
CA PRO A 496 -21.04 -6.75 29.09
C PRO A 496 -20.83 -5.23 29.13
N MET A 497 -20.64 -4.58 27.98
CA MET A 497 -20.36 -3.14 27.90
C MET A 497 -21.61 -2.29 28.18
N PHE A 498 -22.69 -2.52 27.45
CA PHE A 498 -23.88 -1.69 27.45
C PHE A 498 -24.97 -2.20 28.40
N GLY A 499 -24.85 -3.43 28.91
CA GLY A 499 -25.87 -4.11 29.73
C GLY A 499 -26.88 -4.88 28.87
N ALA A 500 -27.50 -5.89 29.48
CA ALA A 500 -28.43 -6.81 28.81
C ALA A 500 -29.68 -6.11 28.23
N ARG A 501 -30.13 -5.00 28.85
CA ARG A 501 -31.28 -4.23 28.39
C ARG A 501 -30.98 -3.53 27.05
N LEU A 502 -29.85 -2.82 26.92
CA LEU A 502 -29.47 -2.17 25.68
C LEU A 502 -29.02 -3.17 24.61
N ALA A 503 -28.41 -4.29 24.99
CA ALA A 503 -28.10 -5.37 24.04
C ALA A 503 -29.39 -5.91 23.38
N ARG A 504 -30.49 -6.09 24.14
CA ARG A 504 -31.79 -6.42 23.56
C ARG A 504 -32.37 -5.30 22.69
N ALA A 505 -32.18 -4.04 23.10
CA ALA A 505 -32.61 -2.90 22.26
C ALA A 505 -31.85 -2.87 20.90
N PHE A 506 -30.57 -3.25 20.88
CA PHE A 506 -29.84 -3.43 19.59
C PHE A 506 -30.46 -4.55 18.74
N GLU A 507 -30.85 -5.66 19.35
CA GLU A 507 -31.56 -6.74 18.64
C GLU A 507 -32.91 -6.29 18.09
N GLU A 508 -33.69 -5.49 18.88
CA GLU A 508 -34.96 -4.92 18.43
C GLU A 508 -34.76 -3.99 17.21
N VAL A 509 -33.70 -3.14 17.20
CA VAL A 509 -33.37 -2.33 16.03
C VAL A 509 -33.05 -3.23 14.83
N LYS A 510 -32.21 -4.26 15.01
CA LYS A 510 -31.87 -5.18 13.92
C LYS A 510 -33.13 -5.87 13.37
N ASP A 511 -33.97 -6.40 14.23
CA ASP A 511 -35.18 -7.12 13.82
C ASP A 511 -36.21 -6.19 13.17
N ARG A 512 -36.26 -4.91 13.55
CA ARG A 512 -37.12 -3.92 12.92
C ARG A 512 -36.68 -3.57 11.47
N PHE A 513 -35.37 -3.51 11.23
CA PHE A 513 -34.84 -3.23 9.87
C PHE A 513 -34.73 -4.48 9.02
N ASP A 514 -34.35 -5.60 9.61
CA ASP A 514 -33.96 -6.81 8.91
C ASP A 514 -34.35 -8.08 9.66
N PRO A 515 -35.67 -8.36 9.72
CA PRO A 515 -36.19 -9.50 10.50
C PRO A 515 -35.72 -10.87 10.01
N ASN A 516 -35.31 -10.97 8.77
CA ASN A 516 -34.87 -12.23 8.14
C ASN A 516 -33.36 -12.39 8.07
N GLY A 517 -32.58 -11.44 8.58
CA GLY A 517 -31.13 -11.51 8.58
C GLY A 517 -30.50 -11.43 7.19
N LEU A 518 -31.08 -10.65 6.28
CA LEU A 518 -30.57 -10.44 4.91
C LEU A 518 -29.22 -9.74 4.93
N PHE A 519 -29.07 -8.68 5.72
CA PHE A 519 -27.90 -7.80 5.72
C PHE A 519 -26.91 -8.20 6.80
N ASN A 520 -25.73 -8.67 6.41
CA ASN A 520 -24.51 -8.94 7.21
C ASN A 520 -24.79 -9.51 8.62
N PRO A 521 -25.48 -10.65 8.75
CA PRO A 521 -25.84 -11.20 10.06
C PRO A 521 -24.63 -11.55 10.91
N GLY A 522 -24.80 -11.53 12.25
CA GLY A 522 -23.75 -11.91 13.20
C GLY A 522 -22.70 -10.81 13.46
N LYS A 523 -23.06 -9.55 13.23
CA LYS A 523 -22.29 -8.37 13.62
C LYS A 523 -23.17 -7.48 14.49
N ILE A 524 -22.58 -6.83 15.49
CA ILE A 524 -23.22 -5.98 16.49
C ILE A 524 -24.17 -6.78 17.39
N THR A 525 -25.07 -7.58 16.82
CA THR A 525 -26.01 -8.45 17.52
C THR A 525 -25.83 -9.91 17.12
N ARG A 526 -26.14 -10.83 18.06
CA ARG A 526 -26.11 -12.29 17.79
C ARG A 526 -24.78 -12.76 17.18
N ALA A 527 -23.68 -12.17 17.62
CA ALA A 527 -22.34 -12.46 17.07
C ALA A 527 -21.84 -13.84 17.53
N PRO A 528 -21.02 -14.50 16.72
CA PRO A 528 -20.28 -15.67 17.16
C PRO A 528 -19.25 -15.29 18.23
N ARG A 529 -18.73 -16.29 18.96
CA ARG A 529 -17.61 -16.06 19.87
C ARG A 529 -16.42 -15.50 19.10
N PHE A 530 -15.77 -14.48 19.66
CA PHE A 530 -14.64 -13.82 18.98
C PHE A 530 -13.39 -14.72 18.89
N ASP A 531 -13.25 -15.71 19.79
CA ASP A 531 -12.17 -16.68 19.85
C ASP A 531 -12.49 -18.02 19.14
N ASP A 532 -13.53 -18.08 18.32
CA ASP A 532 -13.89 -19.27 17.53
C ASP A 532 -12.83 -19.54 16.47
N ARG A 533 -11.92 -20.50 16.76
CA ARG A 533 -10.83 -20.91 15.88
C ARG A 533 -11.28 -21.38 14.50
N SER A 534 -12.49 -21.88 14.37
CA SER A 534 -13.02 -22.32 13.07
C SER A 534 -13.14 -21.18 12.07
N LYS A 535 -13.22 -19.94 12.57
CA LYS A 535 -13.32 -18.72 11.80
C LYS A 535 -11.99 -18.00 11.61
N PHE A 536 -10.89 -18.52 12.20
CA PHE A 536 -9.60 -17.87 12.09
C PHE A 536 -8.92 -18.17 10.74
N ARG A 537 -8.16 -17.20 10.24
CA ARG A 537 -7.28 -17.36 9.08
C ARG A 537 -6.31 -18.52 9.25
N TYR A 538 -5.86 -18.74 10.47
CA TYR A 538 -4.97 -19.81 10.86
C TYR A 538 -5.74 -20.80 11.76
N GLY A 539 -6.76 -21.45 11.19
CA GLY A 539 -7.60 -22.41 11.89
C GLY A 539 -6.84 -23.64 12.40
N PRO A 540 -7.53 -24.57 13.12
CA PRO A 540 -6.86 -25.68 13.80
C PRO A 540 -6.07 -26.63 12.87
N ASN A 541 -6.53 -26.77 11.64
CA ASN A 541 -5.91 -27.65 10.61
C ASN A 541 -5.07 -26.87 9.58
N TYR A 542 -4.67 -25.64 9.91
CA TYR A 542 -3.92 -24.80 9.00
C TYR A 542 -2.45 -25.22 8.93
N HIS A 543 -2.02 -25.72 7.78
CA HIS A 543 -0.64 -26.04 7.45
C HIS A 543 -0.40 -25.90 5.95
N ALA A 544 0.82 -25.56 5.54
CA ALA A 544 1.19 -25.60 4.14
C ALA A 544 1.59 -27.02 3.71
N GLN A 545 1.30 -27.34 2.47
CA GLN A 545 1.80 -28.56 1.85
C GLN A 545 3.32 -28.44 1.63
N ALA A 546 4.03 -29.55 1.76
CA ALA A 546 5.45 -29.59 1.47
C ALA A 546 5.69 -29.25 -0.02
N MET A 547 6.51 -28.24 -0.29
CA MET A 547 6.88 -27.86 -1.64
C MET A 547 8.36 -27.51 -1.74
N ARG A 548 8.96 -27.82 -2.86
CA ARG A 548 10.32 -27.35 -3.18
C ARG A 548 10.20 -25.94 -3.76
N THR A 549 10.91 -24.97 -3.17
CA THR A 549 11.00 -23.61 -3.66
C THR A 549 12.21 -23.42 -4.56
N ALA A 550 12.07 -22.55 -5.56
CA ALA A 550 13.13 -22.22 -6.50
C ALA A 550 14.09 -21.14 -5.97
N LEU A 551 13.60 -20.30 -5.04
CA LEU A 551 14.34 -19.21 -4.43
C LEU A 551 14.52 -19.43 -2.93
N ASP A 552 15.43 -18.68 -2.32
CA ASP A 552 15.66 -18.69 -0.88
C ASP A 552 14.62 -17.85 -0.13
N TRP A 553 13.94 -18.47 0.83
CA TRP A 553 12.96 -17.88 1.73
C TRP A 553 13.35 -18.02 3.21
N SER A 554 14.61 -18.38 3.51
CA SER A 554 15.10 -18.62 4.88
C SER A 554 15.00 -17.37 5.78
N ALA A 555 14.88 -16.19 5.20
CA ALA A 555 14.66 -14.95 5.95
C ALA A 555 13.29 -14.86 6.67
N TYR A 556 12.42 -15.87 6.53
CA TYR A 556 11.12 -15.95 7.18
C TYR A 556 11.07 -17.16 8.13
N PRO A 557 11.57 -17.00 9.39
CA PRO A 557 11.69 -18.13 10.32
C PRO A 557 10.38 -18.53 11.01
N GLY A 558 9.33 -17.71 10.89
CA GLY A 558 8.06 -17.87 11.60
C GLY A 558 7.37 -19.22 11.38
N ALA A 559 6.28 -19.48 12.10
CA ALA A 559 5.53 -20.73 12.04
C ALA A 559 5.06 -21.02 10.61
N GLY A 560 5.48 -22.17 10.09
CA GLY A 560 5.35 -22.54 8.69
C GLY A 560 6.56 -22.13 7.84
N GLY A 561 7.42 -21.22 8.30
CA GLY A 561 8.69 -20.79 7.71
C GLY A 561 8.77 -20.61 6.19
N GLY A 562 9.91 -20.20 5.70
CA GLY A 562 10.19 -20.17 4.27
C GLY A 562 9.15 -19.44 3.43
N PHE A 563 8.76 -20.05 2.31
CA PHE A 563 7.78 -19.45 1.38
C PHE A 563 6.40 -19.21 2.00
N GLN A 564 5.94 -20.14 2.85
CA GLN A 564 4.68 -19.96 3.59
C GLN A 564 4.73 -18.67 4.44
N GLY A 565 5.79 -18.50 5.23
CA GLY A 565 5.98 -17.33 6.07
C GLY A 565 5.99 -16.04 5.26
N ALA A 566 6.64 -16.05 4.09
CA ALA A 566 6.65 -14.90 3.19
C ALA A 566 5.25 -14.53 2.65
N VAL A 567 4.46 -15.51 2.25
CA VAL A 567 3.09 -15.30 1.74
C VAL A 567 2.17 -14.78 2.85
N GLU A 568 2.35 -15.28 4.09
CA GLU A 568 1.57 -14.89 5.28
C GLU A 568 1.90 -13.50 5.82
N MET A 569 2.95 -12.85 5.34
CA MET A 569 3.21 -11.43 5.65
C MET A 569 2.05 -10.52 5.22
N CYS A 570 1.21 -10.94 4.28
CA CYS A 570 0.04 -10.17 3.90
C CYS A 570 -1.03 -10.20 5.01
N ASN A 571 -1.17 -9.08 5.73
CA ASN A 571 -2.22 -8.88 6.74
C ASN A 571 -3.52 -8.27 6.18
N ASN A 572 -3.67 -8.15 4.88
CA ASN A 572 -4.83 -7.56 4.19
C ASN A 572 -5.12 -6.06 4.46
N ASN A 573 -4.19 -5.29 4.98
CA ASN A 573 -4.37 -3.85 5.21
C ASN A 573 -4.81 -3.05 3.97
N GLY A 574 -4.63 -3.61 2.78
CA GLY A 574 -5.09 -3.04 1.52
C GLY A 574 -4.28 -1.85 0.98
N ALA A 575 -3.08 -1.53 1.51
CA ALA A 575 -2.22 -0.46 0.99
C ALA A 575 -1.96 -0.59 -0.53
N CYS A 576 -1.91 -1.83 -1.03
CA CYS A 576 -1.78 -2.12 -2.47
C CYS A 576 -3.00 -1.72 -3.32
N ARG A 577 -4.09 -1.25 -2.73
CA ARG A 577 -5.27 -0.71 -3.44
C ARG A 577 -5.21 0.81 -3.63
N SER A 578 -4.15 1.48 -3.22
CA SER A 578 -3.99 2.92 -3.44
C SER A 578 -4.08 3.27 -4.91
N LEU A 579 -4.84 4.33 -5.22
CA LEU A 579 -5.12 4.77 -6.59
C LEU A 579 -4.16 5.85 -7.07
N ALA A 580 -3.49 6.50 -6.15
CA ALA A 580 -2.54 7.58 -6.39
C ALA A 580 -1.30 7.43 -5.50
N GLY A 581 -0.25 8.15 -5.81
CA GLY A 581 1.04 8.05 -5.12
C GLY A 581 1.75 6.71 -5.36
N GLY A 582 3.06 6.63 -5.14
CA GLY A 582 3.84 5.41 -5.26
C GLY A 582 3.71 4.65 -6.58
N VAL A 583 4.19 3.41 -6.59
CA VAL A 583 4.22 2.52 -7.78
C VAL A 583 3.26 1.34 -7.65
N MET A 584 3.01 0.83 -6.45
CA MET A 584 2.23 -0.39 -6.16
C MET A 584 0.73 -0.17 -6.41
N CYS A 585 -0.02 -1.02 -6.86
CA CYS A 585 -0.07 -2.05 -7.89
C CYS A 585 -0.58 -1.45 -9.19
N PRO A 586 0.19 -1.27 -10.23
CA PRO A 586 -0.28 -0.63 -11.47
C PRO A 586 -1.44 -1.41 -12.13
N SER A 587 -1.45 -2.74 -12.02
CA SER A 587 -2.56 -3.57 -12.52
C SER A 587 -3.90 -3.23 -11.85
N TYR A 588 -3.92 -3.10 -10.52
CA TYR A 588 -5.14 -2.73 -9.79
C TYR A 588 -5.63 -1.32 -10.16
N ARG A 589 -4.73 -0.38 -10.35
CA ARG A 589 -5.11 0.99 -10.74
C ARG A 589 -5.87 1.04 -12.05
N VAL A 590 -5.58 0.09 -12.96
CA VAL A 590 -6.29 -0.04 -14.24
C VAL A 590 -7.57 -0.86 -14.10
N THR A 591 -7.50 -2.05 -13.47
CA THR A 591 -8.62 -3.01 -13.50
C THR A 591 -9.60 -2.86 -12.35
N ARG A 592 -9.18 -2.28 -11.24
CA ARG A 592 -9.93 -2.23 -9.96
C ARG A 592 -10.39 -3.60 -9.47
N ASP A 593 -9.85 -4.68 -10.00
CA ASP A 593 -10.21 -6.05 -9.63
C ASP A 593 -9.34 -6.54 -8.46
N GLU A 594 -9.97 -7.17 -7.46
CA GLU A 594 -9.27 -7.75 -6.30
C GLU A 594 -8.28 -8.87 -6.69
N ARG A 595 -8.46 -9.50 -7.84
CA ARG A 595 -7.50 -10.46 -8.41
C ARG A 595 -6.15 -9.80 -8.73
N ASP A 596 -6.17 -8.55 -9.19
CA ASP A 596 -5.03 -7.87 -9.79
C ASP A 596 -4.25 -7.02 -8.80
N VAL A 597 -4.45 -7.23 -7.50
CA VAL A 597 -3.77 -6.54 -6.41
C VAL A 597 -2.86 -7.49 -5.62
N THR A 598 -1.81 -6.98 -4.99
CA THR A 598 -0.89 -7.79 -4.17
C THR A 598 -1.62 -8.61 -3.12
N ARG A 599 -2.58 -8.02 -2.41
CA ARG A 599 -3.39 -8.68 -1.39
C ARG A 599 -4.17 -9.87 -1.96
N GLY A 600 -4.86 -9.70 -3.08
CA GLY A 600 -5.63 -10.75 -3.72
C GLY A 600 -4.74 -11.91 -4.19
N ARG A 601 -3.56 -11.59 -4.75
CA ARG A 601 -2.55 -12.59 -5.14
C ARG A 601 -2.00 -13.35 -3.94
N ALA A 602 -1.66 -12.65 -2.84
CA ALA A 602 -1.15 -13.27 -1.62
C ALA A 602 -2.19 -14.19 -0.96
N ASN A 603 -3.48 -13.81 -0.92
CA ASN A 603 -4.54 -14.66 -0.42
C ASN A 603 -4.74 -15.91 -1.31
N SER A 604 -4.73 -15.75 -2.64
CA SER A 604 -4.80 -16.90 -3.56
C SER A 604 -3.64 -17.85 -3.36
N LEU A 605 -2.40 -17.34 -3.21
CA LEU A 605 -1.22 -18.15 -2.91
C LEU A 605 -1.35 -18.88 -1.57
N ARG A 606 -1.72 -18.16 -0.50
CA ARG A 606 -1.86 -18.75 0.83
C ARG A 606 -2.86 -19.91 0.82
N LEU A 607 -4.00 -19.72 0.19
CA LEU A 607 -5.03 -20.75 0.08
C LEU A 607 -4.60 -21.92 -0.82
N ALA A 608 -3.80 -21.66 -1.86
CA ALA A 608 -3.27 -22.69 -2.74
C ALA A 608 -2.23 -23.56 -2.03
N ILE A 609 -1.22 -22.96 -1.37
CA ILE A 609 -0.16 -23.71 -0.69
C ILE A 609 -0.66 -24.46 0.56
N THR A 610 -1.80 -24.07 1.12
CA THR A 610 -2.47 -24.77 2.23
C THR A 610 -3.54 -25.76 1.78
N GLY A 611 -3.66 -26.00 0.46
CA GLY A 611 -4.60 -26.98 -0.10
C GLY A 611 -6.08 -26.56 -0.08
N GLN A 612 -6.40 -25.36 0.41
CA GLN A 612 -7.79 -24.90 0.55
C GLN A 612 -8.47 -24.64 -0.81
N LEU A 613 -7.70 -24.41 -1.87
CA LEU A 613 -8.19 -24.28 -3.26
C LEU A 613 -8.05 -25.58 -4.05
N GLY A 614 -7.65 -26.68 -3.41
CA GLY A 614 -7.35 -27.97 -4.02
C GLY A 614 -5.86 -28.21 -4.23
N PRO A 615 -5.46 -29.49 -4.44
CA PRO A 615 -4.06 -29.90 -4.43
C PRO A 615 -3.22 -29.31 -5.58
N GLU A 616 -3.86 -29.00 -6.71
CA GLU A 616 -3.23 -28.50 -7.93
C GLU A 616 -3.31 -26.97 -8.09
N ALA A 617 -3.86 -26.28 -7.10
CA ALA A 617 -4.20 -24.86 -7.21
C ALA A 617 -3.00 -23.96 -7.56
N LEU A 618 -1.80 -24.29 -7.06
CA LEU A 618 -0.58 -23.52 -7.32
C LEU A 618 -0.20 -23.48 -8.81
N THR A 619 -0.47 -24.55 -9.53
CA THR A 619 -0.11 -24.72 -10.95
C THR A 619 -1.31 -24.56 -11.89
N SER A 620 -2.51 -24.28 -11.36
CA SER A 620 -3.75 -24.16 -12.12
C SER A 620 -3.75 -22.93 -13.05
N ASP A 621 -4.65 -22.93 -14.04
CA ASP A 621 -4.86 -21.79 -14.92
C ASP A 621 -5.45 -20.58 -14.16
N ASP A 622 -6.29 -20.80 -13.15
CA ASP A 622 -6.76 -19.74 -12.27
C ASP A 622 -5.63 -19.01 -11.53
N MET A 623 -4.59 -19.77 -11.11
CA MET A 623 -3.40 -19.15 -10.52
C MET A 623 -2.58 -18.40 -11.58
N ALA A 624 -2.47 -18.92 -12.81
CA ALA A 624 -1.84 -18.22 -13.92
C ALA A 624 -2.54 -16.88 -14.20
N GLU A 625 -3.86 -16.90 -14.31
CA GLU A 625 -4.66 -15.69 -14.49
C GLU A 625 -4.51 -14.72 -13.30
N THR A 626 -4.42 -15.24 -12.06
CA THR A 626 -4.17 -14.41 -10.86
C THR A 626 -2.82 -13.68 -10.93
N MET A 627 -1.78 -14.32 -11.50
CA MET A 627 -0.43 -13.75 -11.62
C MET A 627 -0.21 -12.98 -12.92
N LYS A 628 -1.06 -13.14 -13.91
CA LYS A 628 -0.89 -12.62 -15.28
C LYS A 628 -0.58 -11.14 -15.33
N LEU A 629 -1.40 -10.31 -14.67
CA LEU A 629 -1.25 -8.86 -14.68
C LEU A 629 -0.25 -8.32 -13.63
N CYS A 630 0.46 -9.20 -12.91
CA CYS A 630 1.60 -8.77 -12.11
C CYS A 630 2.80 -8.49 -13.00
N VAL A 631 3.14 -7.21 -13.16
CA VAL A 631 4.25 -6.74 -14.00
C VAL A 631 5.62 -6.82 -13.31
N SER A 632 5.72 -7.47 -12.17
CA SER A 632 6.96 -7.64 -11.39
C SER A 632 7.74 -6.34 -11.16
N CYS A 633 7.02 -5.22 -10.94
CA CYS A 633 7.60 -3.90 -10.69
C CYS A 633 8.34 -3.78 -9.35
N LYS A 634 8.26 -4.79 -8.49
CA LYS A 634 8.86 -4.86 -7.14
C LYS A 634 8.41 -3.76 -6.16
N ALA A 635 7.49 -2.89 -6.54
CA ALA A 635 7.03 -1.82 -5.67
C ALA A 635 6.47 -2.34 -4.33
N CYS A 636 5.79 -3.50 -4.33
CA CYS A 636 5.29 -4.11 -3.11
C CYS A 636 6.38 -4.45 -2.08
N ARG A 637 7.61 -4.75 -2.50
CA ARG A 637 8.74 -4.96 -1.58
C ARG A 637 9.03 -3.75 -0.70
N ARG A 638 8.88 -2.53 -1.25
CA ARG A 638 9.15 -1.27 -0.56
C ARG A 638 7.91 -0.64 0.05
N GLU A 639 6.82 -0.61 -0.73
CA GLU A 639 5.61 0.14 -0.38
C GLU A 639 4.58 -0.70 0.39
N CYS A 640 4.71 -2.05 0.39
CA CYS A 640 3.86 -2.86 1.22
C CYS A 640 4.30 -2.74 2.68
N PRO A 641 3.43 -2.29 3.56
CA PRO A 641 3.78 -2.06 4.95
C PRO A 641 4.29 -3.31 5.69
N THR A 642 3.87 -4.48 5.23
CA THR A 642 4.27 -5.78 5.79
C THR A 642 5.32 -6.50 4.94
N GLY A 643 5.90 -5.83 3.95
CA GLY A 643 7.04 -6.35 3.19
C GLY A 643 6.74 -7.52 2.27
N VAL A 644 5.52 -7.63 1.73
CA VAL A 644 5.17 -8.68 0.75
C VAL A 644 5.92 -8.45 -0.55
N ASP A 645 6.74 -9.41 -0.98
CA ASP A 645 7.42 -9.38 -2.28
C ASP A 645 6.72 -10.30 -3.30
N MET A 646 5.64 -9.80 -3.89
CA MET A 646 4.86 -10.54 -4.88
C MET A 646 5.64 -10.82 -6.17
N ALA A 647 6.64 -9.99 -6.51
CA ALA A 647 7.45 -10.21 -7.69
C ALA A 647 8.30 -11.48 -7.57
N ARG A 648 8.87 -11.74 -6.39
CA ARG A 648 9.58 -13.00 -6.10
C ARG A 648 8.61 -14.18 -5.98
N MET A 649 7.45 -14.00 -5.34
CA MET A 649 6.43 -15.06 -5.23
C MET A 649 5.90 -15.49 -6.59
N LYS A 650 5.79 -14.56 -7.56
CA LYS A 650 5.40 -14.90 -8.93
C LYS A 650 6.41 -15.85 -9.59
N ILE A 651 7.70 -15.70 -9.32
CA ILE A 651 8.74 -16.59 -9.87
C ILE A 651 8.49 -18.05 -9.40
N GLU A 652 8.12 -18.26 -8.13
CA GLU A 652 7.79 -19.61 -7.61
C GLU A 652 6.61 -20.23 -8.36
N VAL A 653 5.55 -19.44 -8.59
CA VAL A 653 4.38 -19.93 -9.35
C VAL A 653 4.76 -20.26 -10.79
N GLN A 654 5.53 -19.40 -11.44
CA GLN A 654 5.97 -19.61 -12.82
C GLN A 654 6.90 -20.82 -12.93
N ALA A 655 7.83 -21.01 -11.98
CA ALA A 655 8.72 -22.18 -11.95
C ALA A 655 7.93 -23.47 -11.77
N ALA A 656 6.99 -23.53 -10.83
CA ALA A 656 6.14 -24.69 -10.61
C ALA A 656 5.27 -25.01 -11.86
N ARG A 657 4.72 -23.99 -12.52
CA ARG A 657 3.94 -24.15 -13.75
C ARG A 657 4.82 -24.62 -14.92
N ALA A 658 5.98 -24.00 -15.11
CA ALA A 658 6.92 -24.38 -16.17
C ALA A 658 7.40 -25.85 -16.03
N ALA A 659 7.65 -26.28 -14.82
CA ALA A 659 8.02 -27.67 -14.52
C ALA A 659 6.89 -28.66 -14.85
N LYS A 660 5.62 -28.28 -14.60
CA LYS A 660 4.47 -29.15 -14.80
C LYS A 660 3.93 -29.14 -16.22
N HIS A 661 3.78 -27.95 -16.83
CA HIS A 661 3.09 -27.76 -18.12
C HIS A 661 4.03 -27.44 -19.29
N GLY A 662 5.32 -27.22 -18.99
CA GLY A 662 6.28 -26.73 -20.00
C GLY A 662 6.06 -25.23 -20.31
N LEU A 663 6.76 -24.75 -21.35
CA LEU A 663 6.70 -23.37 -21.81
C LEU A 663 6.00 -23.25 -23.17
N SER A 664 5.21 -22.19 -23.34
CA SER A 664 4.71 -21.79 -24.67
C SER A 664 5.86 -21.40 -25.61
N LEU A 665 5.60 -21.35 -26.91
CA LEU A 665 6.60 -20.88 -27.89
C LEU A 665 7.03 -19.43 -27.57
N ARG A 666 6.08 -18.54 -27.22
CA ARG A 666 6.36 -17.19 -26.80
C ARG A 666 7.29 -17.13 -25.60
N ASP A 667 6.99 -17.91 -24.55
CA ASP A 667 7.79 -17.91 -23.33
C ASP A 667 9.20 -18.46 -23.58
N ARG A 668 9.34 -19.46 -24.45
CA ARG A 668 10.66 -19.95 -24.90
C ARG A 668 11.46 -18.86 -25.59
N LEU A 669 10.85 -18.14 -26.54
CA LEU A 669 11.54 -17.04 -27.25
C LEU A 669 11.93 -15.91 -26.29
N VAL A 670 11.07 -15.56 -25.34
CA VAL A 670 11.36 -14.53 -24.32
C VAL A 670 12.47 -14.97 -23.36
N GLY A 671 12.35 -16.16 -22.78
CA GLY A 671 13.32 -16.65 -21.81
C GLY A 671 14.72 -16.82 -22.38
N TRP A 672 14.80 -17.42 -23.55
CA TRP A 672 16.06 -17.78 -24.21
C TRP A 672 16.70 -16.65 -25.04
N LEU A 673 16.11 -15.43 -25.00
CA LEU A 673 16.64 -14.26 -25.71
C LEU A 673 18.15 -14.07 -25.58
N PRO A 674 18.79 -14.15 -24.39
CA PRO A 674 20.24 -13.92 -24.29
C PRO A 674 21.09 -14.96 -25.03
N ARG A 675 20.55 -16.18 -25.23
CA ARG A 675 21.28 -17.26 -25.90
C ARG A 675 21.23 -17.17 -27.42
N TYR A 676 20.10 -16.75 -28.00
CA TYR A 676 20.00 -16.62 -29.44
C TYR A 676 20.30 -15.19 -29.95
N ALA A 677 20.35 -14.19 -29.09
CA ALA A 677 20.61 -12.80 -29.47
C ALA A 677 21.90 -12.57 -30.31
N PRO A 678 23.02 -13.27 -30.03
CA PRO A 678 24.21 -13.17 -30.87
C PRO A 678 23.99 -13.59 -32.35
N TYR A 679 23.09 -14.57 -32.55
CA TYR A 679 22.73 -15.05 -33.90
C TYR A 679 21.67 -14.17 -34.54
N ALA A 680 20.65 -13.78 -33.76
CA ALA A 680 19.61 -12.89 -34.21
C ALA A 680 20.14 -11.53 -34.70
N ALA A 681 21.15 -10.99 -34.04
CA ALA A 681 21.80 -9.75 -34.42
C ALA A 681 22.46 -9.84 -35.84
N LYS A 682 22.98 -11.00 -36.20
CA LYS A 682 23.52 -11.23 -37.57
C LYS A 682 22.42 -11.31 -38.63
N MET A 683 21.18 -11.63 -38.21
CA MET A 683 20.01 -11.69 -39.08
C MET A 683 19.07 -10.46 -38.87
N ALA A 684 19.58 -9.36 -38.35
CA ALA A 684 18.81 -8.16 -38.01
C ALA A 684 17.96 -7.67 -39.20
N TRP A 685 18.49 -7.69 -40.42
CA TRP A 685 17.76 -7.32 -41.61
C TRP A 685 16.48 -8.15 -41.84
N LEU A 686 16.53 -9.44 -41.57
CA LEU A 686 15.39 -10.34 -41.74
C LEU A 686 14.37 -10.19 -40.60
N LEU A 687 14.85 -10.16 -39.36
CA LEU A 687 13.97 -10.11 -38.20
C LEU A 687 13.20 -8.77 -38.07
N ASN A 688 13.80 -7.67 -38.52
CA ASN A 688 13.16 -6.37 -38.54
C ASN A 688 12.08 -6.24 -39.64
N LEU A 689 12.00 -7.17 -40.60
CA LEU A 689 10.94 -7.19 -41.61
C LEU A 689 9.53 -7.35 -41.02
N ARG A 690 9.43 -7.91 -39.83
CA ARG A 690 8.15 -8.03 -39.14
C ARG A 690 7.39 -6.70 -39.04
N ASP A 691 8.07 -5.61 -38.74
CA ASP A 691 7.47 -4.29 -38.54
C ASP A 691 7.42 -3.43 -39.80
N SER A 692 8.07 -3.88 -40.92
CA SER A 692 8.10 -3.18 -42.18
C SER A 692 7.25 -3.85 -43.29
N LEU A 693 7.08 -5.16 -43.27
CA LEU A 693 6.27 -5.87 -44.28
C LEU A 693 4.78 -5.89 -43.88
N PRO A 694 3.88 -5.48 -44.80
CA PRO A 694 2.46 -5.54 -44.56
C PRO A 694 1.99 -6.96 -44.22
N GLY A 695 1.26 -7.11 -43.10
CA GLY A 695 0.71 -8.39 -42.63
C GLY A 695 1.68 -9.24 -41.78
N ALA A 696 3.00 -9.02 -41.83
CA ALA A 696 3.95 -9.83 -41.05
C ALA A 696 3.77 -9.69 -39.55
N ALA A 697 3.42 -8.50 -39.04
CA ALA A 697 3.09 -8.30 -37.63
C ALA A 697 1.83 -9.08 -37.22
N LYS A 698 0.79 -9.15 -38.05
CA LYS A 698 -0.43 -9.93 -37.80
C LYS A 698 -0.15 -11.43 -37.80
N LEU A 699 0.70 -11.90 -38.71
CA LEU A 699 1.16 -13.30 -38.71
C LEU A 699 1.94 -13.64 -37.45
N SER A 700 2.84 -12.77 -37.04
CA SER A 700 3.58 -12.89 -35.78
C SER A 700 2.64 -12.96 -34.56
N GLU A 701 1.58 -12.15 -34.57
CA GLU A 701 0.58 -12.20 -33.50
C GLU A 701 -0.17 -13.54 -33.48
N ALA A 702 -0.59 -14.05 -34.62
CA ALA A 702 -1.30 -15.32 -34.72
C ALA A 702 -0.45 -16.52 -34.31
N VAL A 703 0.86 -16.53 -34.63
CA VAL A 703 1.76 -17.66 -34.37
C VAL A 703 2.39 -17.65 -32.99
N ILE A 704 2.85 -16.48 -32.53
CA ILE A 704 3.60 -16.37 -31.28
C ILE A 704 2.94 -15.48 -30.25
N GLY A 705 1.79 -14.89 -30.52
CA GLY A 705 1.02 -14.05 -29.59
C GLY A 705 1.67 -12.69 -29.30
N MET A 706 2.56 -12.20 -30.19
CA MET A 706 3.16 -10.86 -30.09
C MET A 706 2.33 -9.85 -30.85
N SER A 707 1.74 -8.88 -30.17
CA SER A 707 0.76 -7.96 -30.74
C SER A 707 1.27 -7.22 -31.98
N ALA A 708 0.41 -7.15 -33.01
CA ALA A 708 0.65 -6.36 -34.20
C ALA A 708 0.52 -4.83 -33.97
N ARG A 709 -0.05 -4.42 -32.84
CA ARG A 709 -0.26 -3.01 -32.45
C ARG A 709 1.01 -2.36 -31.90
N ARG A 710 2.11 -3.11 -31.79
CA ARG A 710 3.38 -2.61 -31.23
C ARG A 710 4.56 -3.12 -32.02
N SER A 711 5.52 -2.22 -32.27
CA SER A 711 6.81 -2.58 -32.85
C SER A 711 7.63 -3.42 -31.86
N LEU A 712 8.44 -4.37 -32.35
CA LEU A 712 9.41 -5.06 -31.50
C LEU A 712 10.71 -4.25 -31.43
N PRO A 713 11.57 -4.47 -30.40
CA PRO A 713 12.89 -3.86 -30.35
C PRO A 713 13.68 -4.20 -31.60
N LYS A 714 14.23 -3.18 -32.25
CA LYS A 714 14.95 -3.33 -33.52
C LYS A 714 16.30 -4.00 -33.33
N TRP A 715 16.48 -5.15 -33.96
CA TRP A 715 17.77 -5.81 -34.01
C TRP A 715 18.78 -4.97 -34.77
N ARG A 716 20.05 -5.00 -34.31
CA ARG A 716 21.14 -4.27 -34.91
C ARG A 716 22.31 -5.20 -35.22
N GLY A 717 22.95 -5.03 -36.40
CA GLY A 717 24.16 -5.75 -36.77
C GLY A 717 25.43 -5.24 -36.07
N GLY A 718 25.45 -3.94 -35.70
CA GLY A 718 26.53 -3.31 -34.96
C GLY A 718 26.37 -3.40 -33.47
N VAL A 719 26.56 -4.59 -32.86
CA VAL A 719 26.45 -4.83 -31.43
C VAL A 719 27.61 -4.22 -30.64
N PHE A 720 27.41 -4.00 -29.34
CA PHE A 720 28.50 -3.58 -28.47
C PHE A 720 29.49 -4.74 -28.24
N CYS A 721 30.79 -4.47 -28.37
CA CYS A 721 31.87 -5.46 -28.24
C CYS A 721 32.61 -5.31 -26.90
N ASP A 722 32.89 -6.44 -26.24
CA ASP A 722 33.61 -6.47 -24.94
C ASP A 722 35.13 -6.16 -25.07
N SER A 723 35.65 -6.00 -26.31
CA SER A 723 37.05 -5.66 -26.58
C SER A 723 37.38 -4.18 -26.32
N ALA A 724 36.40 -3.37 -25.97
CA ALA A 724 36.59 -1.96 -25.65
C ALA A 724 37.20 -1.77 -24.23
N ASP A 725 38.33 -2.42 -23.94
CA ASP A 725 39.16 -1.96 -22.83
C ASP A 725 39.65 -0.55 -23.20
N THR A 726 39.11 0.46 -22.51
CA THR A 726 39.44 1.84 -22.76
C THR A 726 40.82 2.18 -22.15
N ALA A 727 41.86 1.63 -22.79
CA ALA A 727 43.23 2.08 -22.61
C ALA A 727 43.66 3.00 -23.77
N ALA A 728 42.76 3.40 -24.69
CA ALA A 728 43.08 4.35 -25.73
C ALA A 728 42.90 5.79 -25.18
N PRO A 729 43.91 6.64 -25.18
CA PRO A 729 43.78 8.05 -24.87
C PRO A 729 42.80 8.68 -25.85
N HIS A 730 41.86 9.47 -25.34
CA HIS A 730 40.99 10.31 -26.17
C HIS A 730 41.85 11.17 -27.10
N PRO A 731 41.56 11.33 -28.41
CA PRO A 731 42.42 12.03 -29.35
C PRO A 731 42.48 13.56 -29.19
N ARG A 732 42.00 14.10 -28.09
CA ARG A 732 42.23 15.51 -27.71
C ARG A 732 42.63 15.60 -26.22
N PRO A 733 43.93 15.92 -25.96
CA PRO A 733 44.33 16.35 -24.64
C PRO A 733 43.64 17.69 -24.33
N LEU A 734 42.91 17.76 -23.20
CA LEU A 734 42.45 19.04 -22.66
C LEU A 734 43.67 19.95 -22.37
N PRO A 735 43.56 21.28 -22.59
CA PRO A 735 44.62 22.21 -22.26
C PRO A 735 44.93 22.13 -20.76
N THR A 736 46.10 21.67 -20.43
CA THR A 736 46.64 21.69 -19.05
C THR A 736 46.94 23.14 -18.68
N ALA A 737 46.13 23.76 -17.86
CA ALA A 737 46.54 24.91 -17.09
C ALA A 737 47.71 24.51 -16.17
N PRO A 738 48.80 25.26 -16.09
CA PRO A 738 49.95 24.86 -15.30
C PRO A 738 49.64 24.96 -13.81
N LEU A 739 49.48 23.82 -13.16
CA LEU A 739 49.50 23.71 -11.72
C LEU A 739 50.98 23.82 -11.27
N ARG A 740 51.27 24.87 -10.49
CA ARG A 740 52.55 25.09 -9.82
C ARG A 740 52.96 23.85 -9.06
N SER A 741 54.17 23.38 -9.34
CA SER A 741 54.86 22.28 -8.66
C SER A 741 55.04 22.55 -7.17
N ALA A 742 54.48 21.70 -6.33
CA ALA A 742 54.94 21.43 -4.98
C ALA A 742 55.12 19.91 -4.86
N GLY A 743 56.34 19.51 -4.54
CA GLY A 743 56.90 18.20 -4.69
C GLY A 743 56.18 17.00 -4.08
N GLY A 744 56.53 15.83 -4.63
CA GLY A 744 56.15 14.50 -4.13
C GLY A 744 55.27 13.74 -5.12
N GLY A 745 55.93 13.04 -6.07
CA GLY A 745 55.19 12.24 -7.08
C GLY A 745 54.61 10.97 -6.49
N GLU A 746 53.32 10.98 -6.13
CA GLU A 746 52.47 9.81 -6.17
C GLU A 746 51.66 9.87 -7.49
N GLN A 747 51.91 8.94 -8.41
CA GLN A 747 51.05 8.69 -9.55
C GLN A 747 49.65 8.40 -9.01
N LYS A 748 48.69 9.34 -9.13
CA LYS A 748 47.26 9.06 -8.89
C LYS A 748 46.87 7.93 -9.83
N THR A 749 46.82 6.69 -9.30
CA THR A 749 46.23 5.55 -9.97
C THR A 749 44.77 5.89 -10.25
N SER A 750 44.40 5.90 -11.54
CA SER A 750 43.01 6.09 -11.95
C SER A 750 42.13 5.05 -11.23
N ALA A 751 41.02 5.46 -10.59
CA ALA A 751 40.14 4.53 -9.95
C ALA A 751 39.55 3.56 -10.99
N GLU A 752 39.59 2.26 -10.67
CA GLU A 752 39.14 1.20 -11.58
C GLU A 752 37.70 0.82 -11.28
N ILE A 753 36.90 0.57 -12.29
CA ILE A 753 35.48 0.16 -12.20
C ILE A 753 35.15 -0.88 -13.26
N VAL A 754 34.04 -1.62 -13.09
CA VAL A 754 33.60 -2.64 -14.04
C VAL A 754 32.23 -2.26 -14.60
N LEU A 755 32.11 -2.24 -15.93
CA LEU A 755 30.84 -2.07 -16.63
C LEU A 755 30.26 -3.43 -17.01
N PHE A 756 29.04 -3.70 -16.56
CA PHE A 756 28.25 -4.85 -16.98
C PHE A 756 27.39 -4.47 -18.18
N ALA A 757 27.76 -4.97 -19.35
CA ALA A 757 27.04 -4.73 -20.61
C ALA A 757 25.88 -5.74 -20.74
N ASP A 758 24.69 -5.33 -20.31
CA ASP A 758 23.47 -6.14 -20.34
C ASP A 758 22.99 -6.42 -21.77
N THR A 759 22.15 -7.46 -21.91
CA THR A 759 21.62 -7.95 -23.18
C THR A 759 20.87 -6.88 -23.98
N PHE A 760 20.07 -6.04 -23.31
CA PHE A 760 19.22 -5.06 -24.00
C PHE A 760 20.04 -3.91 -24.58
N ASN A 761 20.91 -3.32 -23.78
CA ASN A 761 21.80 -2.26 -24.26
C ASN A 761 22.79 -2.80 -25.28
N ARG A 762 23.28 -4.05 -25.17
CA ARG A 762 24.21 -4.66 -26.10
C ARG A 762 23.64 -4.80 -27.51
N TYR A 763 22.41 -5.33 -27.63
CA TYR A 763 21.83 -5.74 -28.90
C TYR A 763 20.84 -4.75 -29.52
N PHE A 764 20.23 -3.88 -28.70
CA PHE A 764 19.17 -2.98 -29.15
C PHE A 764 19.52 -1.50 -29.01
N GLU A 765 20.27 -1.11 -27.97
CA GLU A 765 20.53 0.30 -27.65
C GLU A 765 22.01 0.54 -27.26
N ARG A 766 22.93 0.11 -28.13
CA ARG A 766 24.38 0.18 -27.91
C ARG A 766 24.87 1.59 -27.52
N GLU A 767 24.26 2.63 -28.07
CA GLU A 767 24.60 4.02 -27.80
C GLU A 767 24.53 4.43 -26.32
N ASN A 768 23.78 3.70 -25.49
CA ASN A 768 23.77 3.93 -24.04
C ASN A 768 25.09 3.46 -23.41
N LEU A 769 25.61 2.30 -23.82
CA LEU A 769 26.90 1.77 -23.37
C LEU A 769 28.07 2.63 -23.84
N ASP A 770 28.06 3.04 -25.10
CA ASP A 770 29.08 3.92 -25.66
C ASP A 770 29.11 5.28 -24.95
N ALA A 771 27.92 5.84 -24.63
CA ALA A 771 27.81 7.08 -23.85
C ALA A 771 28.31 6.92 -22.42
N ALA A 772 27.98 5.82 -21.77
CA ALA A 772 28.44 5.55 -20.40
C ALA A 772 29.96 5.42 -20.33
N LEU A 773 30.57 4.70 -21.28
CA LEU A 773 32.04 4.61 -21.39
C LEU A 773 32.67 5.99 -21.57
N THR A 774 32.12 6.82 -22.46
CA THR A 774 32.60 8.19 -22.68
C THR A 774 32.56 9.04 -21.43
N VAL A 775 31.45 9.02 -20.70
CA VAL A 775 31.27 9.78 -19.45
C VAL A 775 32.25 9.30 -18.37
N LEU A 776 32.33 7.99 -18.15
CA LEU A 776 33.19 7.41 -17.13
C LEU A 776 34.67 7.64 -17.41
N ALA A 777 35.10 7.49 -18.66
CA ALA A 777 36.47 7.78 -19.11
C ALA A 777 36.79 9.28 -18.96
N THR A 778 35.88 10.19 -19.32
CA THR A 778 36.06 11.64 -19.13
C THR A 778 36.15 12.02 -17.65
N ALA A 779 35.44 11.29 -16.80
CA ALA A 779 35.56 11.45 -15.33
C ALA A 779 36.88 10.87 -14.75
N GLY A 780 37.75 10.27 -15.55
CA GLY A 780 39.06 9.75 -15.18
C GLY A 780 39.05 8.32 -14.65
N TYR A 781 37.94 7.56 -14.82
CA TYR A 781 37.89 6.15 -14.43
C TYR A 781 38.47 5.24 -15.51
N ARG A 782 39.21 4.22 -15.09
CA ARG A 782 39.56 3.09 -15.94
C ARG A 782 38.44 2.08 -15.93
N VAL A 783 37.79 1.89 -17.06
CA VAL A 783 36.59 1.04 -17.16
C VAL A 783 36.97 -0.33 -17.75
N HIS A 784 36.71 -1.39 -16.95
CA HIS A 784 36.78 -2.76 -17.43
C HIS A 784 35.39 -3.21 -17.89
N VAL A 785 35.28 -3.87 -19.03
CA VAL A 785 34.02 -4.50 -19.46
C VAL A 785 34.03 -5.96 -19.00
N ALA A 786 32.99 -6.36 -18.27
CA ALA A 786 32.87 -7.73 -17.74
C ALA A 786 32.84 -8.76 -18.88
N LYS A 787 33.76 -9.73 -18.86
CA LYS A 787 33.87 -10.84 -19.82
C LYS A 787 33.61 -12.18 -19.15
N PRO A 788 33.05 -13.19 -19.85
CA PRO A 788 32.88 -14.52 -19.30
C PRO A 788 34.20 -15.13 -18.81
N ALA A 789 34.22 -15.64 -17.57
CA ALA A 789 35.38 -16.33 -17.00
C ALA A 789 35.62 -17.72 -17.62
N ASP A 790 34.57 -18.32 -18.20
CA ASP A 790 34.59 -19.63 -18.87
C ASP A 790 35.21 -19.60 -20.29
N GLY A 791 35.69 -18.44 -20.75
CA GLY A 791 36.24 -18.23 -22.08
C GLY A 791 35.24 -18.38 -23.24
N SER A 792 33.93 -18.51 -22.91
CA SER A 792 32.91 -18.61 -23.96
C SER A 792 32.72 -17.30 -24.71
N ALA A 793 32.40 -17.41 -26.00
CA ALA A 793 32.07 -16.24 -26.84
C ALA A 793 30.67 -15.66 -26.52
N ARG A 794 29.86 -16.33 -25.70
CA ARG A 794 28.53 -15.89 -25.31
C ARG A 794 28.62 -14.83 -24.20
N PRO A 795 28.10 -13.62 -24.39
CA PRO A 795 28.13 -12.57 -23.37
C PRO A 795 27.49 -12.99 -22.06
N LEU A 796 27.83 -12.29 -20.97
CA LEU A 796 27.19 -12.43 -19.67
C LEU A 796 25.75 -11.92 -19.72
N CYS A 797 24.90 -12.53 -18.88
CA CYS A 797 23.50 -12.13 -18.71
C CYS A 797 23.10 -12.14 -17.25
N CYS A 798 22.22 -11.23 -16.84
CA CYS A 798 21.65 -11.17 -15.49
C CYS A 798 20.67 -12.31 -15.19
N GLY A 799 20.26 -13.14 -16.16
CA GLY A 799 19.29 -14.23 -16.01
C GLY A 799 17.81 -13.78 -15.96
N ARG A 800 17.52 -12.48 -16.03
CA ARG A 800 16.19 -11.92 -15.84
C ARG A 800 15.13 -12.47 -16.79
N THR A 801 15.47 -12.69 -18.05
CA THR A 801 14.53 -13.23 -19.06
C THR A 801 14.09 -14.65 -18.72
N PHE A 802 15.00 -15.49 -18.25
CA PHE A 802 14.69 -16.84 -17.78
C PHE A 802 13.77 -16.82 -16.54
N LEU A 803 14.06 -15.96 -15.55
CA LEU A 803 13.20 -15.80 -14.38
C LEU A 803 11.78 -15.36 -14.74
N SER A 804 11.63 -14.53 -15.76
CA SER A 804 10.32 -14.00 -16.17
C SER A 804 9.37 -15.07 -16.72
N VAL A 805 9.91 -16.23 -17.10
CA VAL A 805 9.14 -17.37 -17.63
C VAL A 805 9.25 -18.63 -16.75
N GLY A 806 9.84 -18.51 -15.55
CA GLY A 806 9.95 -19.63 -14.60
C GLY A 806 11.10 -20.60 -14.84
N GLN A 807 12.06 -20.28 -15.73
CA GLN A 807 13.26 -21.08 -15.99
C GLN A 807 14.35 -20.73 -14.97
N VAL A 808 14.16 -21.11 -13.70
CA VAL A 808 15.04 -20.69 -12.60
C VAL A 808 16.40 -21.38 -12.68
N GLU A 809 16.49 -22.63 -13.10
CA GLU A 809 17.77 -23.35 -13.26
C GLU A 809 18.66 -22.67 -14.33
N GLU A 810 18.06 -22.24 -15.45
CA GLU A 810 18.75 -21.50 -16.49
C GLU A 810 19.21 -20.11 -16.01
N ALA A 811 18.37 -19.45 -15.22
CA ALA A 811 18.72 -18.18 -14.61
C ALA A 811 19.86 -18.32 -13.60
N GLN A 812 19.87 -19.42 -12.83
CA GLN A 812 20.91 -19.74 -11.87
C GLN A 812 22.24 -19.96 -12.58
N GLY A 813 22.25 -20.72 -13.68
CA GLY A 813 23.48 -20.92 -14.49
C GLY A 813 24.04 -19.59 -15.05
N GLU A 814 23.18 -18.65 -15.48
CA GLU A 814 23.64 -17.31 -15.90
C GLU A 814 24.16 -16.48 -14.71
N ALA A 815 23.51 -16.59 -13.53
CA ALA A 815 23.98 -15.93 -12.32
C ALA A 815 25.34 -16.46 -11.87
N GLU A 816 25.57 -17.77 -11.89
CA GLU A 816 26.86 -18.40 -11.56
C GLU A 816 27.97 -17.91 -12.49
N ARG A 817 27.70 -17.88 -13.80
CA ARG A 817 28.64 -17.32 -14.79
C ARG A 817 28.98 -15.85 -14.52
N THR A 818 27.98 -15.07 -14.19
CA THR A 818 28.14 -13.63 -13.92
C THR A 818 28.90 -13.38 -12.62
N VAL A 819 28.59 -14.12 -11.56
CA VAL A 819 29.30 -14.05 -10.28
C VAL A 819 30.78 -14.46 -10.46
N ALA A 820 31.03 -15.56 -11.16
CA ALA A 820 32.41 -16.04 -11.42
C ALA A 820 33.25 -15.01 -12.21
N ALA A 821 32.64 -14.38 -13.22
CA ALA A 821 33.29 -13.35 -14.03
C ALA A 821 33.64 -12.08 -13.25
N LEU A 822 32.81 -11.71 -12.27
CA LEU A 822 32.95 -10.47 -11.49
C LEU A 822 33.71 -10.64 -10.17
N ALA A 823 33.88 -11.90 -9.71
CA ALA A 823 34.43 -12.20 -8.38
C ALA A 823 35.79 -11.53 -8.10
N SER A 824 36.73 -11.58 -9.05
CA SER A 824 38.07 -11.00 -8.91
C SER A 824 38.04 -9.47 -8.84
N PHE A 825 37.11 -8.82 -9.50
CA PHE A 825 36.93 -7.38 -9.46
C PHE A 825 36.31 -6.95 -8.14
N VAL A 826 35.26 -7.64 -7.71
CA VAL A 826 34.56 -7.37 -6.44
C VAL A 826 35.48 -7.61 -5.24
N ALA A 827 36.33 -8.67 -5.27
CA ALA A 827 37.30 -8.92 -4.21
C ALA A 827 38.32 -7.79 -4.05
N ARG A 828 38.57 -6.99 -5.09
CA ARG A 828 39.39 -5.77 -5.07
C ARG A 828 38.61 -4.50 -4.67
N GLY A 829 37.32 -4.65 -4.33
CA GLY A 829 36.45 -3.55 -3.94
C GLY A 829 35.97 -2.68 -5.12
N MET A 830 36.09 -3.15 -6.36
CA MET A 830 35.62 -2.42 -7.54
C MET A 830 34.10 -2.36 -7.62
N ALA A 831 33.56 -1.18 -7.98
CA ALA A 831 32.16 -1.03 -8.27
C ALA A 831 31.79 -1.69 -9.61
N VAL A 832 30.70 -2.44 -9.61
CA VAL A 832 30.08 -3.02 -10.82
C VAL A 832 28.90 -2.13 -11.21
N ILE A 833 28.99 -1.55 -12.41
CA ILE A 833 28.04 -0.57 -12.92
C ILE A 833 27.20 -1.17 -14.04
N GLY A 834 25.89 -0.99 -14.00
CA GLY A 834 24.97 -1.39 -15.06
C GLY A 834 24.03 -0.28 -15.45
N LEU A 835 23.55 -0.31 -16.70
CA LEU A 835 22.68 0.71 -17.28
C LEU A 835 21.20 0.32 -17.25
N GLU A 836 20.86 -0.95 -17.48
CA GLU A 836 19.47 -1.41 -17.39
C GLU A 836 19.09 -1.69 -15.95
N PRO A 837 18.18 -0.88 -15.33
CA PRO A 837 17.86 -1.03 -13.91
C PRO A 837 17.33 -2.40 -13.56
N SER A 838 16.55 -3.04 -14.45
CA SER A 838 15.99 -4.37 -14.22
C SER A 838 17.06 -5.47 -14.19
N CYS A 839 18.20 -5.27 -14.82
CA CYS A 839 19.32 -6.19 -14.82
C CYS A 839 20.22 -5.98 -13.60
N ILE A 840 20.79 -4.78 -13.43
CA ILE A 840 21.77 -4.54 -12.36
C ILE A 840 21.17 -4.63 -10.95
N LEU A 841 19.91 -4.21 -10.74
CA LEU A 841 19.26 -4.35 -9.46
C LEU A 841 18.85 -5.81 -9.15
N GLY A 842 18.82 -6.69 -10.16
CA GLY A 842 18.71 -8.14 -9.96
C GLY A 842 19.92 -8.74 -9.25
N PHE A 843 21.10 -8.09 -9.36
CA PHE A 843 22.30 -8.50 -8.62
C PHE A 843 22.16 -8.31 -7.11
N ARG A 844 21.32 -7.37 -6.69
CA ARG A 844 21.03 -7.10 -5.28
C ARG A 844 19.88 -7.95 -4.72
N ASP A 845 19.14 -8.69 -5.54
CA ASP A 845 17.91 -9.37 -5.14
C ASP A 845 17.84 -10.83 -5.59
N GLU A 846 17.61 -11.08 -6.87
CA GLU A 846 17.38 -12.43 -7.37
C GLU A 846 18.65 -13.30 -7.35
N ILE A 847 19.84 -12.72 -7.66
CA ILE A 847 21.10 -13.47 -7.66
C ILE A 847 21.42 -14.02 -6.27
N PRO A 848 21.45 -13.22 -5.17
CA PRO A 848 21.64 -13.76 -3.83
C PRO A 848 20.56 -14.77 -3.41
N ALA A 849 19.32 -14.60 -3.88
CA ALA A 849 18.22 -15.51 -3.59
C ALA A 849 18.33 -16.87 -4.29
N MET A 850 19.01 -16.91 -5.45
CA MET A 850 19.27 -18.17 -6.19
C MET A 850 20.51 -18.89 -5.68
N LEU A 851 21.64 -18.16 -5.46
CA LEU A 851 22.95 -18.77 -5.25
C LEU A 851 23.33 -19.00 -3.79
N LYS A 852 22.81 -18.21 -2.85
CA LYS A 852 23.13 -18.29 -1.39
C LYS A 852 24.62 -18.23 -1.05
N SER A 853 25.48 -17.79 -1.96
CA SER A 853 26.94 -17.76 -1.79
C SER A 853 27.44 -16.41 -1.27
N GLU A 854 28.61 -16.41 -0.62
CA GLU A 854 29.28 -15.19 -0.18
C GLU A 854 29.65 -14.30 -1.39
N ALA A 855 30.12 -14.89 -2.47
CA ALA A 855 30.46 -14.15 -3.70
C ALA A 855 29.22 -13.42 -4.27
N ALA A 856 28.05 -14.03 -4.23
CA ALA A 856 26.80 -13.36 -4.65
C ALA A 856 26.44 -12.19 -3.72
N ARG A 857 26.64 -12.31 -2.39
CA ARG A 857 26.42 -11.22 -1.44
C ARG A 857 27.39 -10.07 -1.65
N GLN A 858 28.68 -10.37 -1.87
CA GLN A 858 29.70 -9.38 -2.19
C GLN A 858 29.42 -8.65 -3.50
N LEU A 859 28.99 -9.38 -4.53
CA LEU A 859 28.54 -8.76 -5.79
C LEU A 859 27.35 -7.83 -5.55
N ALA A 860 26.35 -8.26 -4.77
CA ALA A 860 25.20 -7.44 -4.43
C ALA A 860 25.56 -6.12 -3.75
N ALA A 861 26.55 -6.14 -2.85
CA ALA A 861 27.03 -4.94 -2.14
C ALA A 861 27.82 -3.97 -3.03
N ASN A 862 28.40 -4.46 -4.13
CA ASN A 862 29.21 -3.68 -5.05
C ASN A 862 28.52 -3.35 -6.39
N ALA A 863 27.25 -3.73 -6.58
CA ALA A 863 26.47 -3.47 -7.78
C ALA A 863 25.69 -2.16 -7.68
N PHE A 864 25.87 -1.27 -8.65
CA PHE A 864 25.26 0.05 -8.72
C PHE A 864 24.63 0.31 -10.09
N THR A 865 23.53 1.05 -10.14
CA THR A 865 23.16 1.70 -11.39
C THR A 865 24.21 2.76 -11.75
N PHE A 866 24.29 3.13 -13.00
CA PHE A 866 25.21 4.17 -13.47
C PHE A 866 25.02 5.48 -12.70
N GLU A 867 23.79 5.85 -12.46
CA GLU A 867 23.42 7.07 -11.75
C GLU A 867 23.76 7.01 -10.26
N GLU A 868 23.55 5.87 -9.59
CA GLU A 868 23.94 5.70 -8.17
C GLU A 868 25.44 5.83 -7.99
N PHE A 869 26.21 5.26 -8.90
CA PHE A 869 27.66 5.38 -8.86
C PHE A 869 28.09 6.84 -9.01
N LEU A 870 27.60 7.54 -10.03
CA LEU A 870 27.98 8.96 -10.26
C LEU A 870 27.50 9.87 -9.14
N ALA A 871 26.30 9.68 -8.62
CA ALA A 871 25.77 10.46 -7.50
C ALA A 871 26.63 10.27 -6.23
N ARG A 872 27.06 9.03 -5.94
CA ARG A 872 27.97 8.71 -4.83
C ARG A 872 29.33 9.41 -5.00
N GLU A 873 29.90 9.34 -6.19
CA GLU A 873 31.20 9.97 -6.46
C GLU A 873 31.11 11.51 -6.43
N ALA A 874 30.00 12.08 -6.92
CA ALA A 874 29.72 13.52 -6.84
C ALA A 874 29.58 13.99 -5.39
N SER A 875 28.79 13.27 -4.57
CA SER A 875 28.61 13.60 -3.14
C SER A 875 29.91 13.51 -2.34
N ALA A 876 30.83 12.63 -2.75
CA ALA A 876 32.16 12.50 -2.16
C ALA A 876 33.20 13.49 -2.73
N GLY A 877 32.80 14.38 -3.65
CA GLY A 877 33.70 15.34 -4.27
C GLY A 877 34.75 14.74 -5.22
N ARG A 878 34.57 13.47 -5.64
CA ARG A 878 35.51 12.76 -6.50
C ARG A 878 35.14 12.82 -7.99
N LEU A 879 33.88 13.15 -8.33
CA LEU A 879 33.43 13.25 -9.72
C LEU A 879 33.79 14.62 -10.31
N GLN A 880 34.53 14.60 -11.41
CA GLN A 880 34.84 15.80 -12.20
C GLN A 880 34.38 15.56 -13.63
N LEU A 881 33.37 16.28 -14.07
CA LEU A 881 32.86 16.24 -15.43
C LEU A 881 32.77 17.66 -16.00
N PRO A 882 33.43 17.95 -17.15
CA PRO A 882 33.29 19.24 -17.83
C PRO A 882 31.96 19.27 -18.58
N LEU A 883 30.90 19.69 -17.89
CA LEU A 883 29.54 19.71 -18.43
C LEU A 883 29.16 21.10 -18.92
N LYS A 884 28.44 21.18 -20.06
CA LYS A 884 27.85 22.38 -20.61
C LYS A 884 26.33 22.27 -20.69
N LYS A 885 25.65 23.39 -20.77
CA LYS A 885 24.20 23.45 -21.00
C LYS A 885 23.85 22.85 -22.38
N ILE A 886 22.80 22.02 -22.39
CA ILE A 886 22.26 21.36 -23.59
C ILE A 886 20.78 21.61 -23.82
N ALA A 887 20.02 21.89 -22.77
CA ALA A 887 18.59 22.15 -22.78
C ALA A 887 18.18 22.89 -21.52
N GLU A 888 16.96 23.48 -21.51
CA GLU A 888 16.44 24.13 -20.32
C GLU A 888 15.69 23.17 -19.39
N ARG A 889 15.07 22.12 -19.92
CA ARG A 889 14.20 21.21 -19.18
C ARG A 889 14.44 19.75 -19.53
N ALA A 890 14.42 18.91 -18.50
CA ALA A 890 14.37 17.46 -18.61
C ALA A 890 13.17 16.94 -17.84
N LEU A 891 12.33 16.15 -18.48
CA LEU A 891 11.21 15.45 -17.89
C LEU A 891 11.59 13.98 -17.69
N VAL A 892 11.62 13.51 -16.45
CA VAL A 892 12.23 12.23 -16.07
C VAL A 892 11.19 11.22 -15.61
N HIS A 893 11.16 10.04 -16.23
CA HIS A 893 10.43 8.89 -15.76
C HIS A 893 11.35 7.93 -15.01
N GLY A 894 11.18 7.79 -13.68
CA GLY A 894 11.90 6.81 -12.88
C GLY A 894 11.45 5.38 -13.17
N HIS A 895 12.39 4.51 -13.45
CA HIS A 895 12.10 3.08 -13.65
C HIS A 895 11.55 2.46 -12.37
N CYS A 896 10.55 1.56 -12.46
CA CYS A 896 9.90 0.97 -11.28
C CYS A 896 10.88 0.26 -10.35
N HIS A 897 11.92 -0.40 -10.86
CA HIS A 897 12.97 -1.00 -10.03
C HIS A 897 13.84 0.06 -9.35
N GLN A 898 14.21 1.17 -10.02
CA GLN A 898 14.92 2.26 -9.36
C GLN A 898 14.12 2.80 -8.17
N LYS A 899 12.81 2.98 -8.34
CA LYS A 899 11.90 3.38 -7.25
C LYS A 899 11.82 2.33 -6.13
N ALA A 900 11.76 1.05 -6.49
CA ALA A 900 11.65 -0.06 -5.51
C ALA A 900 12.94 -0.28 -4.69
N PHE A 901 14.11 0.11 -5.22
CA PHE A 901 15.42 0.00 -4.55
C PHE A 901 15.98 1.32 -4.05
N ASP A 902 15.19 2.39 -4.05
CA ASP A 902 15.58 3.73 -3.63
C ASP A 902 16.72 4.37 -4.46
N ALA A 903 16.86 3.93 -5.69
CA ALA A 903 17.90 4.37 -6.62
C ALA A 903 17.47 5.58 -7.48
N PHE A 904 16.19 5.97 -7.46
CA PHE A 904 15.69 7.02 -8.36
C PHE A 904 16.19 8.43 -8.00
N GLY A 905 16.40 8.73 -6.73
CA GLY A 905 16.95 10.02 -6.30
C GLY A 905 18.34 10.32 -6.92
N ALA A 906 19.13 9.29 -7.19
CA ALA A 906 20.43 9.42 -7.86
C ALA A 906 20.30 9.91 -9.31
N VAL A 907 19.23 9.52 -10.02
CA VAL A 907 18.93 9.99 -11.39
C VAL A 907 18.74 11.50 -11.41
N GLU A 908 17.95 12.03 -10.49
CA GLU A 908 17.71 13.47 -10.39
C GLU A 908 18.97 14.24 -9.97
N GLN A 909 19.75 13.69 -9.02
CA GLN A 909 21.02 14.30 -8.56
C GLN A 909 22.02 14.42 -9.73
N VAL A 910 22.20 13.37 -10.50
CA VAL A 910 23.14 13.33 -11.61
C VAL A 910 22.71 14.26 -12.76
N LEU A 911 21.43 14.33 -13.08
CA LEU A 911 20.94 15.26 -14.10
C LEU A 911 21.09 16.73 -13.68
N LYS A 912 20.98 17.04 -12.39
CA LYS A 912 21.22 18.40 -11.84
C LYS A 912 22.68 18.85 -11.91
N LEU A 913 23.63 17.97 -12.24
CA LEU A 913 25.03 18.36 -12.52
C LEU A 913 25.14 19.10 -13.84
N VAL A 914 24.20 18.91 -14.78
CA VAL A 914 24.19 19.63 -16.06
C VAL A 914 23.78 21.09 -15.82
N PRO A 915 24.61 22.07 -16.22
CA PRO A 915 24.34 23.49 -15.98
C PRO A 915 22.97 23.94 -16.50
N GLU A 916 22.24 24.65 -15.68
CA GLU A 916 20.94 25.28 -15.98
C GLU A 916 19.81 24.31 -16.38
N LEU A 917 20.01 22.97 -16.27
CA LEU A 917 18.98 22.00 -16.59
C LEU A 917 17.94 21.90 -15.46
N LYS A 918 16.70 22.30 -15.75
CA LYS A 918 15.57 22.09 -14.83
C LYS A 918 15.06 20.67 -14.93
N VAL A 919 15.26 19.89 -13.88
CA VAL A 919 14.89 18.48 -13.81
C VAL A 919 13.53 18.34 -13.12
N GLU A 920 12.57 17.74 -13.81
CA GLU A 920 11.22 17.49 -13.31
C GLU A 920 10.90 15.99 -13.38
N ALA A 921 10.57 15.38 -12.27
CA ALA A 921 10.17 13.97 -12.20
C ALA A 921 8.67 13.81 -12.49
N ILE A 922 8.33 12.81 -13.30
CA ILE A 922 6.95 12.41 -13.54
C ILE A 922 6.48 11.58 -12.34
N GLU A 923 5.44 12.02 -11.65
CA GLU A 923 4.75 11.20 -10.67
C GLU A 923 3.99 10.06 -11.38
N SER A 924 4.68 8.96 -11.61
CA SER A 924 4.16 7.81 -12.33
C SER A 924 4.39 6.52 -11.56
N SER A 925 3.50 5.54 -11.76
CA SER A 925 3.72 4.17 -11.33
C SER A 925 4.68 3.42 -12.29
N CYS A 926 4.39 2.19 -12.66
CA CYS A 926 5.11 1.50 -13.74
C CYS A 926 4.73 2.07 -15.10
N CYS A 927 5.65 2.05 -16.06
CA CYS A 927 5.36 2.41 -17.47
C CYS A 927 4.35 1.45 -18.13
N GLY A 928 4.14 0.26 -17.58
CA GLY A 928 3.23 -0.75 -18.10
C GLY A 928 3.85 -1.73 -19.10
N MET A 929 5.05 -1.47 -19.62
CA MET A 929 5.66 -2.36 -20.62
C MET A 929 6.15 -3.69 -20.02
N ALA A 930 6.93 -3.65 -18.94
CA ALA A 930 7.43 -4.83 -18.20
C ALA A 930 7.94 -5.98 -19.10
N GLY A 931 8.84 -5.68 -20.00
CA GLY A 931 9.41 -6.66 -20.95
C GLY A 931 8.34 -7.24 -21.86
N ALA A 932 8.24 -8.56 -21.94
CA ALA A 932 7.32 -9.28 -22.82
C ALA A 932 5.83 -8.98 -22.58
N PHE A 933 5.45 -8.54 -21.37
CA PHE A 933 4.07 -8.22 -21.02
C PHE A 933 3.45 -7.17 -21.93
N GLY A 934 4.19 -6.11 -22.25
CA GLY A 934 3.70 -5.04 -23.11
C GLY A 934 3.65 -5.41 -24.61
N PHE A 935 4.29 -6.48 -25.00
CA PHE A 935 4.25 -6.97 -26.40
C PHE A 935 3.20 -8.06 -26.63
N ALA A 936 2.70 -8.70 -25.57
CA ALA A 936 1.76 -9.80 -25.71
C ALA A 936 0.37 -9.30 -26.11
N SER A 937 -0.28 -9.98 -27.07
CA SER A 937 -1.61 -9.61 -27.58
C SER A 937 -2.70 -9.63 -26.52
N ASP A 938 -2.56 -10.47 -25.51
CA ASP A 938 -3.51 -10.65 -24.40
C ASP A 938 -3.29 -9.72 -23.20
N THR A 939 -2.27 -8.86 -23.21
CA THR A 939 -1.96 -7.92 -22.12
C THR A 939 -1.66 -6.48 -22.59
N ILE A 940 -1.59 -6.25 -23.89
CA ILE A 940 -1.24 -4.95 -24.47
C ILE A 940 -2.20 -3.82 -24.04
N ASP A 941 -3.49 -4.09 -23.95
CA ASP A 941 -4.47 -3.07 -23.55
C ASP A 941 -4.23 -2.61 -22.10
N VAL A 942 -3.95 -3.54 -21.21
CA VAL A 942 -3.62 -3.23 -19.81
C VAL A 942 -2.25 -2.52 -19.74
N SER A 943 -1.30 -2.91 -20.58
CA SER A 943 0.01 -2.25 -20.68
C SER A 943 -0.12 -0.78 -21.08
N LEU A 944 -0.89 -0.48 -22.11
CA LEU A 944 -1.17 0.88 -22.56
C LEU A 944 -1.92 1.67 -21.50
N ALA A 945 -2.97 1.08 -20.90
CA ALA A 945 -3.74 1.72 -19.85
C ALA A 945 -2.89 2.06 -18.60
N MET A 946 -1.89 1.24 -18.25
CA MET A 946 -0.94 1.57 -17.19
C MET A 946 -0.07 2.80 -17.55
N GLY A 947 0.38 2.90 -18.80
CA GLY A 947 1.11 4.07 -19.30
C GLY A 947 0.26 5.34 -19.29
N GLU A 948 -1.02 5.22 -19.59
CA GLU A 948 -2.00 6.31 -19.61
C GLU A 948 -2.37 6.84 -18.22
N LEU A 949 -2.08 6.12 -17.14
CA LEU A 949 -2.36 6.62 -15.78
C LEU A 949 -1.67 7.96 -15.49
N SER A 950 -0.45 8.16 -16.00
CA SER A 950 0.31 9.41 -15.77
C SER A 950 1.46 9.63 -16.77
N LEU A 951 2.21 8.58 -17.13
CA LEU A 951 3.43 8.70 -17.93
C LEU A 951 3.17 9.31 -19.32
N LEU A 952 2.33 8.68 -20.12
CA LEU A 952 2.10 9.07 -21.51
C LEU A 952 1.43 10.46 -21.61
N PRO A 953 0.43 10.81 -20.78
CA PRO A 953 -0.12 12.17 -20.75
C PRO A 953 0.92 13.24 -20.40
N ALA A 954 1.80 12.99 -19.43
CA ALA A 954 2.84 13.93 -19.04
C ALA A 954 3.85 14.16 -20.18
N VAL A 955 4.28 13.07 -20.86
CA VAL A 955 5.20 13.17 -22.01
C VAL A 955 4.58 13.92 -23.19
N ARG A 956 3.30 13.70 -23.50
CA ARG A 956 2.60 14.42 -24.59
C ARG A 956 2.44 15.92 -24.31
N LYS A 957 2.29 16.30 -23.02
CA LYS A 957 2.21 17.71 -22.59
C LYS A 957 3.57 18.42 -22.59
N ALA A 958 4.68 17.67 -22.59
CA ALA A 958 6.03 18.26 -22.58
C ALA A 958 6.30 19.02 -23.88
N GLY A 959 6.91 20.19 -23.77
CA GLY A 959 7.32 21.01 -24.93
C GLY A 959 8.29 20.25 -25.86
N PRO A 960 8.39 20.64 -27.13
CA PRO A 960 9.25 19.96 -28.11
C PRO A 960 10.73 19.96 -27.70
N ASP A 961 11.21 21.00 -27.03
CA ASP A 961 12.60 21.17 -26.61
C ASP A 961 12.91 20.49 -25.27
N THR A 962 11.90 19.88 -24.61
CA THR A 962 12.08 19.15 -23.36
C THR A 962 12.72 17.79 -23.63
N ILE A 963 13.85 17.49 -23.00
CA ILE A 963 14.47 16.17 -23.04
C ILE A 963 13.62 15.20 -22.21
N ILE A 964 13.17 14.11 -22.81
CA ILE A 964 12.51 13.02 -22.10
C ILE A 964 13.57 12.00 -21.69
N VAL A 965 13.62 11.71 -20.38
CA VAL A 965 14.65 10.82 -19.81
C VAL A 965 13.99 9.60 -19.18
N ALA A 966 14.50 8.41 -19.54
CA ALA A 966 14.11 7.14 -18.94
C ALA A 966 15.23 6.10 -19.08
N ASP A 967 15.66 5.47 -17.99
CA ASP A 967 16.81 4.55 -18.01
C ASP A 967 16.44 3.11 -18.42
N GLY A 968 15.19 2.70 -18.27
CA GLY A 968 14.78 1.36 -18.69
C GLY A 968 14.44 1.28 -20.17
N THR A 969 14.95 0.29 -20.88
CA THR A 969 14.60 -0.03 -22.28
C THR A 969 13.09 -0.15 -22.46
N SER A 970 12.40 -0.85 -21.54
CA SER A 970 10.94 -0.98 -21.53
C SER A 970 10.23 0.37 -21.44
N CYS A 971 10.74 1.30 -20.63
CA CYS A 971 10.16 2.62 -20.46
C CYS A 971 10.32 3.47 -21.72
N ARG A 972 11.49 3.46 -22.34
CA ARG A 972 11.76 4.20 -23.59
C ARG A 972 10.86 3.68 -24.72
N HIS A 973 10.71 2.38 -24.84
CA HIS A 973 9.84 1.77 -25.83
C HIS A 973 8.35 2.14 -25.62
N GLN A 974 7.87 2.12 -24.36
CA GLN A 974 6.52 2.55 -24.02
C GLN A 974 6.26 4.02 -24.40
N ILE A 975 7.22 4.90 -24.13
CA ILE A 975 7.14 6.32 -24.47
C ILE A 975 7.13 6.52 -25.97
N HIS A 976 8.02 5.83 -26.70
CA HIS A 976 8.08 5.88 -28.16
C HIS A 976 6.74 5.49 -28.80
N ASP A 977 6.23 4.30 -28.46
CA ASP A 977 5.00 3.77 -29.07
C ASP A 977 3.72 4.51 -28.59
N GLY A 978 3.67 4.89 -27.30
CA GLY A 978 2.47 5.44 -26.70
C GLY A 978 2.34 6.96 -26.81
N ALA A 979 3.46 7.69 -26.93
CA ALA A 979 3.47 9.15 -26.99
C ALA A 979 4.13 9.73 -28.25
N GLY A 980 4.72 8.89 -29.11
CA GLY A 980 5.42 9.33 -30.34
C GLY A 980 6.65 10.20 -30.04
N ARG A 981 7.26 10.07 -28.86
CA ARG A 981 8.41 10.86 -28.40
C ARG A 981 9.61 9.94 -28.11
N GLU A 982 10.79 10.40 -28.49
CA GLU A 982 12.04 9.74 -28.12
C GLU A 982 12.40 10.06 -26.67
N ALA A 983 12.68 9.01 -25.87
CA ALA A 983 13.28 9.13 -24.56
C ALA A 983 14.72 8.60 -24.58
N ILE A 984 15.62 9.25 -23.84
CA ILE A 984 17.03 8.85 -23.80
C ILE A 984 17.47 8.47 -22.38
N HIS A 985 18.50 7.63 -22.31
CA HIS A 985 19.14 7.25 -21.04
C HIS A 985 19.95 8.42 -20.47
N VAL A 986 20.08 8.52 -19.13
CA VAL A 986 20.89 9.53 -18.43
C VAL A 986 22.32 9.57 -18.98
N ALA A 987 22.94 8.44 -19.24
CA ALA A 987 24.29 8.39 -19.83
C ALA A 987 24.40 9.19 -21.13
N ARG A 988 23.35 9.13 -21.99
CA ARG A 988 23.31 9.91 -23.25
C ARG A 988 23.09 11.40 -23.00
N VAL A 989 22.35 11.78 -21.97
CA VAL A 989 22.19 13.18 -21.55
C VAL A 989 23.54 13.74 -21.15
N LEU A 990 24.26 13.05 -20.25
CA LEU A 990 25.58 13.48 -19.80
C LEU A 990 26.62 13.51 -20.95
N ALA A 991 26.65 12.47 -21.80
CA ALA A 991 27.60 12.45 -22.94
C ALA A 991 27.37 13.62 -23.89
N LYS A 992 26.12 14.01 -24.17
CA LYS A 992 25.80 15.20 -24.96
C LYS A 992 26.17 16.51 -24.26
N SER A 993 26.21 16.50 -22.92
CA SER A 993 26.58 17.67 -22.10
C SER A 993 28.08 17.83 -21.91
N LEU A 994 28.93 16.88 -22.31
CA LEU A 994 30.39 17.03 -22.23
C LEU A 994 30.87 18.20 -23.12
N ALA A 995 31.81 19.00 -22.59
CA ALA A 995 32.33 20.18 -23.21
C ALA A 995 33.29 19.86 -24.39
#